data_2df101fa9cae9ca0e4ef5748affa0bf2
#
_entry.id   2df101fa9cae9ca0e4ef5748affa0bf2
#
_cell.length_a   1.000
_cell.length_b   1.000
_cell.length_c   1.000
_cell.angle_alpha   90.00
_cell.angle_beta   90.00
_cell.angle_gamma   90.00
#
_symmetry.space_group_name_H-M   'P 1'
#
loop_
_entity.id
_entity.type
_entity.pdbx_description
1 polymer ?
#
loop_
_entity_poly.entity_id
_entity_poly.type
_entity_poly.pdbx_seq_one_letter_code
_entity_poly.pdbx_strand_id
1 'polypeptide(L)'
;MDAWIKGIRHLTVIYYNHVPPRAAEELLEAAEIMGVCVRIGIELSARFYAAYIQLIYVPTGLPDARDFISFLADRRTKSFMEEGRKVSEYQRQYVLAVLEEFSRRHRLEINERYGLNLDRLDQAAFLSYVGAGQPSILHLAKFIHDNLLPAMRARVEELRPGFEEGPLEERNKIACLVDEMNKLDSEALVDRYLRPAQNPEIPDPHVPREGPGVPNLLRLTPCELFDRLAGLRAGYRITLNLSNLKAEDVLELLYECKGAISDLEIFNLKDFSTGKTVHYHEINELQRAINDGNVIGLKKHIRAMIERMEDKHGHSPERISKFHEILRNISTLQAYYKKGTLRSRIGSDSTGHSRRLHGMGLAVLGTLPVRAQREVRLSAGPQRLIIPVRIDVFFRNTYIPQRGSDRFLRLLYGIPGSIPGLRRIGQKREEGWETRELSTRIVTKGNIVTLGGVSEDNGNGLEILPATRAPEPEITWNYLNSILKDAMKIVAGFIPAFLTFCLTQDWWVLAWFGGLIWFVITGLRNIVQSIFGAGGIRRSPLLKWDSYINWGRLSDSLLFTGLSVPLLEYVVKTLIVDRSFGVTVSTNPVLLYTFMAIANGLYMFSHNRWRGLPKAAATGNLLFRTALSIPLAVLVNLAAGGVMASFGVVDVSGMLQRWAAIISKAASDCVGGVIEGLADRHEFIEIRTGDYAAKLGQLFDTYAQLELMYPEADVLKMLESPGDFILKLSSEARDLEKIIIINALDLLYFWMYQPRARNVLCALLQGMSHEERQILLRSQSVLKRKPEVSQLLLDGIVGKRFAKALSFYLDRSEEYLNAVEKLADKPCRKETVL
;
A
#
# COMPACT_ATOMS: atom_id res chain seq x y z
N MET A 1 -3.60 17.46 5.05
CA MET A 1 -4.42 16.75 6.07
C MET A 1 -4.89 15.39 5.53
N ASP A 2 -5.54 15.33 4.38
CA ASP A 2 -6.05 14.07 3.80
C ASP A 2 -4.96 12.99 3.60
N ALA A 3 -3.79 13.38 3.11
CA ALA A 3 -2.64 12.49 3.00
C ALA A 3 -2.19 11.92 4.36
N TRP A 4 -2.19 12.75 5.39
CA TRP A 4 -1.85 12.32 6.75
C TRP A 4 -2.89 11.35 7.32
N ILE A 5 -4.18 11.64 7.14
CA ILE A 5 -5.28 10.75 7.56
C ILE A 5 -5.17 9.39 6.88
N LYS A 6 -4.78 9.36 5.61
CA LYS A 6 -4.54 8.12 4.84
C LYS A 6 -3.21 7.44 5.16
N GLY A 7 -2.41 7.98 6.06
CA GLY A 7 -1.12 7.41 6.46
C GLY A 7 0.00 7.60 5.43
N ILE A 8 -0.17 8.51 4.48
CA ILE A 8 0.86 8.87 3.48
C ILE A 8 1.90 9.74 4.17
N ARG A 9 3.16 9.29 4.15
CA ARG A 9 4.28 10.00 4.79
C ARG A 9 5.17 10.74 3.81
N HIS A 10 5.16 10.38 2.54
CA HIS A 10 5.92 11.02 1.49
C HIS A 10 4.99 11.44 0.37
N LEU A 11 5.00 12.70 0.04
CA LEU A 11 4.13 13.27 -0.97
C LEU A 11 4.95 14.21 -1.86
N THR A 12 4.78 14.13 -3.18
CA THR A 12 5.25 15.15 -4.10
C THR A 12 4.04 15.94 -4.59
N VAL A 13 3.99 17.21 -4.25
CA VAL A 13 2.94 18.12 -4.71
C VAL A 13 3.44 18.83 -5.97
N ILE A 14 2.67 18.74 -7.03
CA ILE A 14 3.06 19.28 -8.34
C ILE A 14 2.21 20.51 -8.63
N TYR A 15 2.88 21.62 -8.88
CA TYR A 15 2.27 22.86 -9.34
C TYR A 15 2.42 22.98 -10.86
N TYR A 16 1.41 23.50 -11.51
CA TYR A 16 1.46 23.75 -12.95
C TYR A 16 2.18 25.06 -13.26
N ASN A 17 3.20 24.99 -14.09
CA ASN A 17 3.97 26.10 -14.66
C ASN A 17 4.70 27.01 -13.65
N HIS A 18 4.16 27.27 -12.47
CA HIS A 18 4.79 28.11 -11.44
C HIS A 18 4.33 27.73 -10.03
N VAL A 19 5.13 28.09 -9.04
CA VAL A 19 4.81 27.87 -7.63
C VAL A 19 4.50 29.21 -6.96
N PRO A 20 3.31 29.39 -6.41
CA PRO A 20 3.00 30.55 -5.57
C PRO A 20 3.77 30.45 -4.23
N PRO A 21 4.63 31.44 -3.87
CA PRO A 21 5.47 31.32 -2.70
C PRO A 21 4.71 31.12 -1.39
N ARG A 22 3.61 31.84 -1.20
CA ARG A 22 2.74 31.71 0.01
C ARG A 22 2.15 30.30 0.13
N ALA A 23 1.58 29.76 -0.96
CA ALA A 23 0.99 28.44 -0.94
C ALA A 23 2.05 27.35 -0.69
N ALA A 24 3.27 27.52 -1.19
CA ALA A 24 4.37 26.62 -0.92
C ALA A 24 4.82 26.68 0.54
N GLU A 25 4.91 27.86 1.12
CA GLU A 25 5.27 28.07 2.54
C GLU A 25 4.26 27.41 3.46
N GLU A 26 2.97 27.74 3.31
CA GLU A 26 1.87 27.15 4.08
C GLU A 26 1.81 25.62 3.96
N LEU A 27 2.04 25.09 2.75
CA LEU A 27 2.07 23.65 2.49
C LEU A 27 3.23 22.96 3.23
N LEU A 28 4.44 23.53 3.14
CA LEU A 28 5.63 22.94 3.76
C LEU A 28 5.59 23.04 5.29
N GLU A 29 5.10 24.17 5.83
CA GLU A 29 4.89 24.32 7.28
C GLU A 29 3.82 23.36 7.81
N ALA A 30 2.68 23.23 7.11
CA ALA A 30 1.66 22.26 7.46
C ALA A 30 2.18 20.82 7.40
N ALA A 31 3.00 20.51 6.41
CA ALA A 31 3.63 19.19 6.26
C ALA A 31 4.60 18.89 7.43
N GLU A 32 5.40 19.88 7.85
CA GLU A 32 6.32 19.76 8.99
C GLU A 32 5.55 19.51 10.30
N ILE A 33 4.49 20.27 10.55
CA ILE A 33 3.60 20.09 11.71
C ILE A 33 3.00 18.69 11.75
N MET A 34 2.60 18.17 10.58
CA MET A 34 1.94 16.86 10.47
C MET A 34 2.92 15.69 10.35
N GLY A 35 4.23 15.93 10.28
CA GLY A 35 5.24 14.90 10.09
C GLY A 35 5.14 14.20 8.72
N VAL A 36 4.69 14.91 7.68
CA VAL A 36 4.65 14.45 6.29
C VAL A 36 5.83 15.06 5.54
N CYS A 37 6.61 14.24 4.86
CA CYS A 37 7.67 14.72 3.99
C CYS A 37 7.07 15.16 2.64
N VAL A 38 7.05 16.46 2.37
CA VAL A 38 6.53 17.01 1.12
C VAL A 38 7.69 17.52 0.27
N ARG A 39 7.68 17.13 -1.00
CA ARG A 39 8.51 17.73 -2.05
C ARG A 39 7.61 18.52 -2.99
N ILE A 40 8.12 19.64 -3.47
CA ILE A 40 7.39 20.47 -4.45
C ILE A 40 8.01 20.27 -5.80
N GLY A 41 7.18 19.93 -6.78
CA GLY A 41 7.52 19.82 -8.20
C GLY A 41 6.77 20.85 -9.03
N ILE A 42 7.29 21.12 -10.21
CA ILE A 42 6.68 22.02 -11.20
C ILE A 42 6.50 21.24 -12.49
N GLU A 43 5.27 21.13 -12.94
CA GLU A 43 4.97 20.55 -14.24
C GLU A 43 5.07 21.63 -15.32
N LEU A 44 5.84 21.34 -16.34
CA LEU A 44 6.15 22.23 -17.45
C LEU A 44 5.88 21.50 -18.76
N SER A 45 5.45 22.23 -19.76
CA SER A 45 5.24 21.72 -21.11
C SER A 45 6.37 22.17 -22.01
N ALA A 46 6.96 21.25 -22.80
CA ALA A 46 7.94 21.54 -23.83
C ALA A 46 7.42 21.06 -25.19
N ARG A 47 7.75 21.80 -26.23
CA ARG A 47 7.33 21.46 -27.59
C ARG A 47 8.16 20.30 -28.14
N PHE A 48 7.51 19.22 -28.49
CA PHE A 48 8.09 18.05 -29.10
C PHE A 48 7.29 17.68 -30.35
N TYR A 49 7.84 17.98 -31.51
CA TYR A 49 7.15 17.91 -32.82
C TYR A 49 5.81 18.70 -32.83
N ALA A 50 4.72 18.00 -33.13
CA ALA A 50 3.36 18.57 -33.20
C ALA A 50 2.61 18.54 -31.88
N ALA A 51 3.25 18.11 -30.77
CA ALA A 51 2.61 17.96 -29.45
C ALA A 51 3.45 18.63 -28.36
N TYR A 52 2.86 18.78 -27.18
CA TYR A 52 3.59 19.09 -25.96
C TYR A 52 3.85 17.82 -25.17
N ILE A 53 5.07 17.67 -24.67
CA ILE A 53 5.44 16.73 -23.63
C ILE A 53 5.38 17.43 -22.29
N GLN A 54 5.07 16.67 -21.25
CA GLN A 54 4.99 17.16 -19.88
C GLN A 54 6.20 16.67 -19.10
N LEU A 55 6.83 17.58 -18.39
CA LEU A 55 8.04 17.37 -17.62
C LEU A 55 7.82 17.89 -16.20
N ILE A 56 8.17 17.09 -15.20
CA ILE A 56 8.05 17.50 -13.81
C ILE A 56 9.46 17.78 -13.28
N TYR A 57 9.71 19.04 -12.98
CA TYR A 57 10.96 19.49 -12.36
C TYR A 57 10.82 19.51 -10.84
N VAL A 58 11.68 18.79 -10.14
CA VAL A 58 11.71 18.73 -8.66
C VAL A 58 13.09 19.17 -8.19
N PRO A 59 13.25 20.36 -7.61
CA PRO A 59 14.52 20.78 -7.01
C PRO A 59 14.83 19.91 -5.80
N THR A 60 16.10 19.54 -5.64
CA THR A 60 16.57 18.69 -4.55
C THR A 60 17.57 19.43 -3.64
N GLY A 61 17.81 18.89 -2.44
CA GLY A 61 18.74 19.51 -1.48
C GLY A 61 18.17 20.75 -0.79
N LEU A 62 16.86 20.82 -0.62
CA LEU A 62 16.14 21.87 0.11
C LEU A 62 15.52 21.21 1.35
N PRO A 63 16.23 21.19 2.48
CA PRO A 63 15.83 20.40 3.66
C PRO A 63 14.60 20.95 4.38
N ASP A 64 14.34 22.26 4.28
CA ASP A 64 13.23 22.90 4.98
C ASP A 64 12.48 23.94 4.12
N ALA A 65 11.38 24.47 4.65
CA ALA A 65 10.55 25.45 3.99
C ALA A 65 11.31 26.73 3.67
N ARG A 66 12.22 27.18 4.54
CA ARG A 66 12.98 28.42 4.36
C ARG A 66 13.94 28.33 3.18
N ASP A 67 14.60 27.18 3.03
CA ASP A 67 15.51 26.94 1.90
C ASP A 67 14.73 26.93 0.59
N PHE A 68 13.54 26.35 0.59
CA PHE A 68 12.68 26.34 -0.60
C PHE A 68 12.17 27.75 -0.96
N ILE A 69 11.74 28.54 0.01
CA ILE A 69 11.30 29.92 -0.22
C ILE A 69 12.49 30.81 -0.67
N SER A 70 13.69 30.59 -0.10
CA SER A 70 14.91 31.25 -0.56
C SER A 70 15.23 30.93 -2.00
N PHE A 71 15.08 29.65 -2.41
CA PHE A 71 15.21 29.23 -3.81
C PHE A 71 14.19 29.93 -4.73
N LEU A 72 12.92 30.07 -4.32
CA LEU A 72 11.91 30.80 -5.10
C LEU A 72 12.22 32.30 -5.20
N ALA A 73 12.85 32.87 -4.18
CA ALA A 73 13.23 34.29 -4.15
C ALA A 73 14.48 34.63 -5.00
N ASP A 74 15.27 33.61 -5.41
CA ASP A 74 16.42 33.83 -6.29
C ASP A 74 15.99 34.49 -7.60
N ARG A 75 16.82 35.42 -8.10
CA ARG A 75 16.50 36.25 -9.28
C ARG A 75 16.17 35.41 -10.52
N ARG A 76 16.94 34.35 -10.77
CA ARG A 76 16.73 33.48 -11.94
C ARG A 76 15.45 32.67 -11.79
N THR A 77 15.24 32.09 -10.60
CA THR A 77 14.04 31.32 -10.30
C THR A 77 12.80 32.20 -10.37
N LYS A 78 12.85 33.40 -9.78
CA LYS A 78 11.74 34.36 -9.83
C LYS A 78 11.39 34.74 -11.28
N SER A 79 12.37 35.04 -12.13
CA SER A 79 12.13 35.34 -13.54
C SER A 79 11.50 34.14 -14.27
N PHE A 80 11.95 32.93 -13.99
CA PHE A 80 11.39 31.72 -14.59
C PHE A 80 9.93 31.48 -14.13
N MET A 81 9.64 31.69 -12.85
CA MET A 81 8.28 31.57 -12.30
C MET A 81 7.32 32.62 -12.91
N GLU A 82 7.82 33.82 -13.20
CA GLU A 82 7.03 34.85 -13.92
C GLU A 82 6.69 34.42 -15.36
N GLU A 83 7.61 33.78 -16.06
CA GLU A 83 7.32 33.20 -17.39
C GLU A 83 6.30 32.06 -17.28
N GLY A 84 6.43 31.21 -16.24
CA GLY A 84 5.45 30.13 -15.94
C GLY A 84 4.07 30.69 -15.62
N ARG A 85 3.99 31.81 -14.91
CA ARG A 85 2.72 32.50 -14.64
C ARG A 85 2.03 32.96 -15.91
N LYS A 86 2.78 33.42 -16.91
CA LYS A 86 2.21 33.79 -18.24
C LYS A 86 1.62 32.58 -18.97
N VAL A 87 2.21 31.39 -18.80
CA VAL A 87 1.64 30.13 -19.33
C VAL A 87 0.32 29.80 -18.61
N SER A 88 0.31 29.91 -17.29
CA SER A 88 -0.91 29.68 -16.52
C SER A 88 -2.03 30.65 -16.90
N GLU A 89 -1.71 31.89 -17.14
CA GLU A 89 -2.70 32.90 -17.59
C GLU A 89 -3.21 32.61 -19.03
N TYR A 90 -2.33 32.17 -19.92
CA TYR A 90 -2.73 31.75 -21.27
C TYR A 90 -3.70 30.54 -21.23
N GLN A 91 -3.42 29.55 -20.38
CA GLN A 91 -4.29 28.38 -20.17
C GLN A 91 -5.61 28.78 -19.48
N ARG A 92 -5.57 29.73 -18.52
CA ARG A 92 -6.75 30.26 -17.87
C ARG A 92 -7.70 30.92 -18.87
N GLN A 93 -7.19 31.76 -19.77
CA GLN A 93 -7.99 32.40 -20.82
C GLN A 93 -8.73 31.38 -21.68
N TYR A 94 -8.10 30.26 -22.01
CA TYR A 94 -8.77 29.17 -22.71
C TYR A 94 -9.97 28.61 -21.90
N VAL A 95 -9.79 28.32 -20.62
CA VAL A 95 -10.89 27.78 -19.78
C VAL A 95 -12.04 28.78 -19.66
N LEU A 96 -11.75 30.07 -19.57
CA LEU A 96 -12.76 31.11 -19.55
C LEU A 96 -13.50 31.23 -20.89
N ALA A 97 -12.80 31.10 -22.00
CA ALA A 97 -13.44 31.07 -23.32
C ALA A 97 -14.38 29.85 -23.48
N VAL A 98 -13.96 28.67 -22.97
CA VAL A 98 -14.82 27.49 -22.96
C VAL A 98 -16.05 27.68 -22.06
N LEU A 99 -15.93 28.35 -20.90
CA LEU A 99 -17.06 28.70 -20.04
C LEU A 99 -18.06 29.62 -20.76
N GLU A 100 -17.55 30.61 -21.48
CA GLU A 100 -18.38 31.53 -22.23
C GLU A 100 -19.13 30.80 -23.35
N GLU A 101 -18.44 29.91 -24.11
CA GLU A 101 -19.08 29.13 -25.16
C GLU A 101 -20.09 28.13 -24.57
N PHE A 102 -19.78 27.51 -23.44
CA PHE A 102 -20.75 26.68 -22.70
C PHE A 102 -22.00 27.47 -22.35
N SER A 103 -21.85 28.68 -21.80
CA SER A 103 -22.97 29.55 -21.41
C SER A 103 -23.78 30.01 -22.61
N ARG A 104 -23.12 30.22 -23.75
CA ARG A 104 -23.76 30.71 -24.98
C ARG A 104 -24.51 29.61 -25.73
N ARG A 105 -23.94 28.41 -25.84
CA ARG A 105 -24.43 27.33 -26.70
C ARG A 105 -24.86 26.10 -25.90
N HIS A 106 -23.96 25.43 -25.22
CA HIS A 106 -24.21 24.12 -24.65
C HIS A 106 -25.20 24.14 -23.46
N ARG A 107 -25.25 25.25 -22.73
CA ARG A 107 -26.26 25.49 -21.70
C ARG A 107 -27.68 25.43 -22.27
N LEU A 108 -27.92 26.04 -23.44
CA LEU A 108 -29.22 26.02 -24.10
C LEU A 108 -29.59 24.60 -24.55
N GLU A 109 -28.63 23.87 -25.10
CA GLU A 109 -28.82 22.47 -25.50
C GLU A 109 -29.21 21.59 -24.30
N ILE A 110 -28.55 21.77 -23.14
CA ILE A 110 -28.87 21.06 -21.90
C ILE A 110 -30.25 21.44 -21.38
N ASN A 111 -30.58 22.73 -21.36
CA ASN A 111 -31.90 23.20 -20.93
C ASN A 111 -33.02 22.62 -21.79
N GLU A 112 -32.87 22.65 -23.10
CA GLU A 112 -33.85 22.08 -24.03
C GLU A 112 -33.96 20.57 -23.87
N ARG A 113 -32.86 19.83 -23.83
CA ARG A 113 -32.82 18.38 -23.76
C ARG A 113 -33.47 17.80 -22.51
N TYR A 114 -33.20 18.42 -21.36
CA TYR A 114 -33.64 17.92 -20.06
C TYR A 114 -34.79 18.72 -19.44
N GLY A 115 -35.25 19.76 -20.12
CA GLY A 115 -36.28 20.65 -19.58
C GLY A 115 -35.82 21.40 -18.34
N LEU A 116 -34.55 21.83 -18.31
CA LEU A 116 -33.96 22.56 -17.18
C LEU A 116 -34.02 24.07 -17.40
N ASN A 117 -33.81 24.82 -16.33
CA ASN A 117 -33.66 26.27 -16.40
C ASN A 117 -32.36 26.67 -15.72
N LEU A 118 -31.21 26.32 -16.35
CA LEU A 118 -29.90 26.73 -15.89
C LEU A 118 -29.62 28.15 -16.35
N ASP A 119 -29.31 29.05 -15.42
CA ASP A 119 -28.91 30.44 -15.71
C ASP A 119 -27.50 30.49 -16.34
N ARG A 120 -27.20 31.67 -16.94
CA ARG A 120 -25.86 31.93 -17.47
C ARG A 120 -24.84 31.91 -16.31
N LEU A 121 -23.78 31.14 -16.48
CA LEU A 121 -22.72 31.00 -15.48
C LEU A 121 -21.73 32.17 -15.55
N ASP A 122 -21.47 32.77 -14.41
CA ASP A 122 -20.58 33.93 -14.28
C ASP A 122 -19.10 33.50 -14.15
N GLN A 123 -18.23 34.20 -14.89
CA GLN A 123 -16.78 33.98 -14.87
C GLN A 123 -16.17 34.32 -13.49
N ALA A 124 -16.66 35.39 -12.82
CA ALA A 124 -16.15 35.80 -11.52
C ALA A 124 -16.52 34.76 -10.45
N ALA A 125 -17.74 34.21 -10.50
CA ALA A 125 -18.18 33.14 -9.63
C ALA A 125 -17.34 31.86 -9.84
N PHE A 126 -17.03 31.49 -11.08
CA PHE A 126 -16.15 30.39 -11.39
C PHE A 126 -14.72 30.60 -10.84
N LEU A 127 -14.14 31.77 -11.02
CA LEU A 127 -12.80 32.05 -10.50
C LEU A 127 -12.77 32.04 -8.96
N SER A 128 -13.82 32.55 -8.32
CA SER A 128 -13.98 32.46 -6.86
C SER A 128 -14.10 30.98 -6.39
N TYR A 129 -14.80 30.15 -7.16
CA TYR A 129 -14.93 28.73 -6.89
C TYR A 129 -13.58 27.97 -6.97
N VAL A 130 -12.75 28.28 -7.96
CA VAL A 130 -11.40 27.69 -8.10
C VAL A 130 -10.46 28.19 -6.99
N GLY A 131 -10.62 29.41 -6.52
CA GLY A 131 -9.77 30.01 -5.49
C GLY A 131 -8.35 30.27 -5.96
N ALA A 132 -7.37 29.88 -5.14
CA ALA A 132 -5.95 30.09 -5.43
C ALA A 132 -5.34 29.10 -6.46
N GLY A 133 -6.11 28.09 -6.89
CA GLY A 133 -5.67 27.09 -7.87
C GLY A 133 -5.65 27.59 -9.30
N GLN A 134 -5.01 26.84 -10.18
CA GLN A 134 -5.11 27.10 -11.62
C GLN A 134 -6.44 26.56 -12.16
N PRO A 135 -7.24 27.38 -12.85
CA PRO A 135 -8.44 26.90 -13.52
C PRO A 135 -8.13 25.80 -14.53
N SER A 136 -8.92 24.76 -14.52
CA SER A 136 -8.84 23.64 -15.46
C SER A 136 -10.24 23.27 -15.99
N ILE A 137 -10.28 22.53 -17.08
CA ILE A 137 -11.55 22.01 -17.64
C ILE A 137 -12.30 21.14 -16.63
N LEU A 138 -11.58 20.40 -15.75
CA LEU A 138 -12.23 19.63 -14.69
C LEU A 138 -12.84 20.51 -13.60
N HIS A 139 -12.18 21.61 -13.23
CA HIS A 139 -12.79 22.61 -12.31
C HIS A 139 -14.04 23.21 -12.94
N LEU A 140 -13.97 23.52 -14.24
CA LEU A 140 -15.11 24.06 -14.97
C LEU A 140 -16.27 23.05 -15.02
N ALA A 141 -15.99 21.80 -15.36
CA ALA A 141 -16.99 20.74 -15.40
C ALA A 141 -17.67 20.54 -14.04
N LYS A 142 -16.89 20.55 -12.96
CA LYS A 142 -17.43 20.44 -11.62
C LYS A 142 -18.29 21.65 -11.23
N PHE A 143 -17.82 22.86 -11.54
CA PHE A 143 -18.58 24.08 -11.32
C PHE A 143 -19.92 24.06 -12.07
N ILE A 144 -19.89 23.64 -13.33
CA ILE A 144 -21.11 23.47 -14.14
C ILE A 144 -22.05 22.44 -13.51
N HIS A 145 -21.50 21.29 -13.12
CA HIS A 145 -22.29 20.21 -12.51
C HIS A 145 -22.94 20.67 -11.18
N ASP A 146 -22.17 21.34 -10.31
CA ASP A 146 -22.67 21.84 -9.04
C ASP A 146 -23.81 22.88 -9.23
N ASN A 147 -23.78 23.65 -10.31
CA ASN A 147 -24.87 24.56 -10.68
C ASN A 147 -26.05 23.85 -11.37
N LEU A 148 -25.81 22.73 -12.08
CA LEU A 148 -26.88 21.91 -12.66
C LEU A 148 -27.68 21.15 -11.62
N LEU A 149 -27.08 20.70 -10.55
CA LEU A 149 -27.72 19.86 -9.53
C LEU A 149 -29.02 20.46 -8.97
N PRO A 150 -29.08 21.76 -8.58
CA PRO A 150 -30.33 22.36 -8.11
C PRO A 150 -31.42 22.34 -9.19
N ALA A 151 -31.09 22.68 -10.44
CA ALA A 151 -32.01 22.67 -11.55
C ALA A 151 -32.53 21.25 -11.88
N MET A 152 -31.64 20.25 -11.84
CA MET A 152 -32.04 18.84 -12.02
C MET A 152 -32.97 18.38 -10.91
N ARG A 153 -32.68 18.73 -9.65
CA ARG A 153 -33.55 18.40 -8.52
C ARG A 153 -34.93 19.03 -8.66
N ALA A 154 -35.00 20.30 -9.00
CA ALA A 154 -36.27 21.00 -9.25
C ALA A 154 -37.07 20.28 -10.36
N ARG A 155 -36.40 19.89 -11.44
CA ARG A 155 -37.02 19.14 -12.53
C ARG A 155 -37.57 17.78 -12.10
N VAL A 156 -36.83 17.04 -11.28
CA VAL A 156 -37.30 15.75 -10.73
C VAL A 156 -38.53 15.93 -9.87
N GLU A 157 -38.60 16.99 -9.04
CA GLU A 157 -39.79 17.27 -8.24
C GLU A 157 -41.01 17.64 -9.11
N GLU A 158 -40.82 18.33 -10.22
CA GLU A 158 -41.90 18.61 -11.20
C GLU A 158 -42.39 17.31 -11.89
N LEU A 159 -41.49 16.37 -12.15
CA LEU A 159 -41.80 15.11 -12.80
C LEU A 159 -42.35 14.04 -11.85
N ARG A 160 -42.21 14.23 -10.56
CA ARG A 160 -42.64 13.26 -9.52
C ARG A 160 -44.11 12.87 -9.63
N PRO A 161 -45.12 13.79 -9.78
CA PRO A 161 -46.52 13.40 -9.91
C PRO A 161 -46.77 12.51 -11.11
N GLY A 162 -46.18 12.80 -12.27
CA GLY A 162 -46.28 12.01 -13.46
C GLY A 162 -45.66 10.61 -13.31
N PHE A 163 -44.63 10.46 -12.50
CA PHE A 163 -44.04 9.17 -12.21
C PHE A 163 -44.89 8.36 -11.21
N GLU A 164 -45.50 8.97 -10.21
CA GLU A 164 -46.30 8.28 -9.18
C GLU A 164 -47.68 7.87 -9.72
N GLU A 165 -48.35 8.74 -10.47
CA GLU A 165 -49.72 8.58 -10.92
C GLU A 165 -49.90 8.21 -12.41
N GLY A 166 -48.82 8.35 -13.24
CA GLY A 166 -48.87 8.15 -14.66
C GLY A 166 -48.87 6.69 -15.12
N PRO A 167 -49.24 6.43 -16.38
CA PRO A 167 -49.18 5.12 -17.00
C PRO A 167 -47.75 4.60 -17.13
N LEU A 168 -47.56 3.28 -17.28
CA LEU A 168 -46.26 2.61 -17.27
C LEU A 168 -45.27 3.18 -18.31
N GLU A 169 -45.75 3.60 -19.48
CA GLU A 169 -44.91 4.21 -20.51
C GLU A 169 -44.36 5.57 -20.09
N GLU A 170 -45.14 6.37 -19.39
CA GLU A 170 -44.74 7.69 -18.91
C GLU A 170 -43.74 7.54 -17.76
N ARG A 171 -43.98 6.61 -16.83
CA ARG A 171 -43.04 6.25 -15.77
C ARG A 171 -41.68 5.84 -16.32
N ASN A 172 -41.66 4.99 -17.34
CA ASN A 172 -40.42 4.53 -17.98
C ASN A 172 -39.67 5.71 -18.67
N LYS A 173 -40.39 6.60 -19.33
CA LYS A 173 -39.79 7.81 -19.94
C LYS A 173 -39.18 8.73 -18.88
N ILE A 174 -39.88 8.97 -17.79
CA ILE A 174 -39.38 9.79 -16.68
C ILE A 174 -38.15 9.14 -16.03
N ALA A 175 -38.21 7.82 -15.76
CA ALA A 175 -37.07 7.08 -15.21
C ALA A 175 -35.84 7.16 -16.12
N CYS A 176 -36.02 7.00 -17.43
CA CYS A 176 -34.95 7.11 -18.41
C CYS A 176 -34.33 8.52 -18.43
N LEU A 177 -35.19 9.56 -18.40
CA LEU A 177 -34.73 10.96 -18.34
C LEU A 177 -33.91 11.24 -17.08
N VAL A 178 -34.37 10.77 -15.91
CA VAL A 178 -33.64 10.92 -14.64
C VAL A 178 -32.33 10.16 -14.67
N ASP A 179 -32.30 8.95 -15.22
CA ASP A 179 -31.08 8.19 -15.43
C ASP A 179 -30.06 8.89 -16.35
N GLU A 180 -30.56 9.53 -17.43
CA GLU A 180 -29.68 10.34 -18.28
C GLU A 180 -29.13 11.56 -17.56
N MET A 181 -29.94 12.24 -16.73
CA MET A 181 -29.49 13.34 -15.90
C MET A 181 -28.44 12.88 -14.87
N ASN A 182 -28.64 11.74 -14.24
CA ASN A 182 -27.68 11.17 -13.28
C ASN A 182 -26.34 10.77 -13.95
N LYS A 183 -26.35 10.40 -15.25
CA LYS A 183 -25.14 10.14 -16.03
C LYS A 183 -24.41 11.41 -16.48
N LEU A 184 -24.98 12.59 -16.26
CA LEU A 184 -24.37 13.86 -16.61
C LEU A 184 -23.47 14.38 -15.48
N ASP A 185 -22.48 13.58 -15.12
CA ASP A 185 -21.44 13.95 -14.14
C ASP A 185 -20.38 14.88 -14.74
N SER A 186 -19.42 15.30 -13.92
CA SER A 186 -18.36 16.22 -14.37
C SER A 186 -17.55 15.67 -15.55
N GLU A 187 -17.36 14.37 -15.64
CA GLU A 187 -16.61 13.73 -16.73
C GLU A 187 -17.43 13.64 -18.01
N ALA A 188 -18.72 13.31 -17.88
CA ALA A 188 -19.62 13.35 -19.02
C ALA A 188 -19.79 14.78 -19.57
N LEU A 189 -19.77 15.79 -18.71
CA LEU A 189 -19.74 17.19 -19.15
C LEU A 189 -18.47 17.54 -19.92
N VAL A 190 -17.29 17.08 -19.47
CA VAL A 190 -16.04 17.24 -20.22
C VAL A 190 -16.18 16.58 -21.59
N ASP A 191 -16.58 15.31 -21.61
CA ASP A 191 -16.62 14.51 -22.84
C ASP A 191 -17.63 15.05 -23.89
N ARG A 192 -18.79 15.51 -23.44
CA ARG A 192 -19.89 15.91 -24.33
C ARG A 192 -19.86 17.37 -24.74
N TYR A 193 -19.32 18.27 -23.91
CA TYR A 193 -19.48 19.70 -24.11
C TYR A 193 -18.19 20.53 -24.02
N LEU A 194 -17.17 20.08 -23.26
CA LEU A 194 -16.02 20.92 -22.94
C LEU A 194 -14.71 20.56 -23.67
N ARG A 195 -14.67 19.42 -24.38
CA ARG A 195 -13.50 19.02 -25.16
C ARG A 195 -13.23 19.99 -26.33
N PRO A 196 -11.97 20.12 -26.77
CA PRO A 196 -11.64 20.93 -27.97
C PRO A 196 -12.43 20.52 -29.21
N ALA A 197 -12.72 19.23 -29.39
CA ALA A 197 -13.55 18.74 -30.50
C ALA A 197 -14.97 19.29 -30.51
N GLN A 198 -15.51 19.65 -29.35
CA GLN A 198 -16.84 20.25 -29.21
C GLN A 198 -16.83 21.79 -29.35
N ASN A 199 -15.64 22.38 -29.20
CA ASN A 199 -15.43 23.84 -29.26
C ASN A 199 -14.29 24.18 -30.24
N PRO A 200 -14.44 23.85 -31.53
CA PRO A 200 -13.35 23.97 -32.52
C PRO A 200 -12.91 25.43 -32.79
N GLU A 201 -13.78 26.39 -32.48
CA GLU A 201 -13.47 27.82 -32.66
C GLU A 201 -12.51 28.34 -31.58
N ILE A 202 -12.38 27.63 -30.42
CA ILE A 202 -11.50 28.03 -29.33
C ILE A 202 -10.15 27.33 -29.52
N PRO A 203 -9.05 28.08 -29.66
CA PRO A 203 -7.74 27.50 -29.85
C PRO A 203 -7.26 26.73 -28.63
N ASP A 204 -7.03 25.41 -28.79
CA ASP A 204 -6.53 24.55 -27.71
C ASP A 204 -5.08 24.93 -27.33
N PRO A 205 -4.81 25.32 -26.08
CA PRO A 205 -3.47 25.65 -25.59
C PRO A 205 -2.57 24.42 -25.40
N HIS A 206 -3.12 23.20 -25.46
CA HIS A 206 -2.37 21.95 -25.37
C HIS A 206 -1.82 21.46 -26.73
N VAL A 207 -2.09 22.18 -27.80
CA VAL A 207 -1.52 21.94 -29.13
C VAL A 207 -0.54 23.06 -29.47
N PRO A 208 0.71 22.75 -29.87
CA PRO A 208 1.71 23.74 -30.24
C PRO A 208 1.22 24.66 -31.37
N ARG A 209 1.32 25.94 -31.14
CA ARG A 209 0.99 26.97 -32.13
C ARG A 209 2.06 28.02 -32.20
N GLU A 210 2.14 28.70 -33.36
CA GLU A 210 2.98 29.86 -33.56
C GLU A 210 2.13 31.12 -33.54
N GLY A 211 2.57 32.13 -32.86
CA GLY A 211 1.87 33.41 -32.79
C GLY A 211 2.34 34.33 -31.66
N PRO A 212 2.11 35.64 -31.75
CA PRO A 212 2.62 36.61 -30.78
C PRO A 212 2.01 36.44 -29.37
N GLY A 213 0.84 35.79 -29.27
CA GLY A 213 0.18 35.54 -27.99
C GLY A 213 0.63 34.29 -27.22
N VAL A 214 1.47 33.42 -27.82
CA VAL A 214 1.96 32.21 -27.19
C VAL A 214 3.13 32.52 -26.27
N PRO A 215 3.07 32.12 -24.97
CA PRO A 215 4.18 32.34 -24.04
C PRO A 215 5.49 31.69 -24.47
N ASN A 216 6.61 32.37 -24.17
CA ASN A 216 7.93 31.89 -24.61
C ASN A 216 8.28 30.50 -24.09
N LEU A 217 7.90 30.13 -22.86
CA LEU A 217 8.15 28.80 -22.31
C LEU A 217 7.51 27.68 -23.14
N LEU A 218 6.34 27.90 -23.73
CA LEU A 218 5.65 26.91 -24.56
C LEU A 218 6.27 26.74 -25.96
N ARG A 219 7.23 27.63 -26.34
CA ARG A 219 7.93 27.53 -27.62
C ARG A 219 9.21 26.73 -27.52
N LEU A 220 9.70 26.49 -26.29
CA LEU A 220 10.96 25.83 -26.04
C LEU A 220 10.88 24.34 -26.38
N THR A 221 11.93 23.83 -26.98
CA THR A 221 12.19 22.41 -27.10
C THR A 221 12.57 21.83 -25.73
N PRO A 222 12.49 20.50 -25.51
CA PRO A 222 12.90 19.89 -24.28
C PRO A 222 14.33 20.26 -23.87
N CYS A 223 15.27 20.23 -24.77
CA CYS A 223 16.68 20.53 -24.51
C CYS A 223 16.86 21.98 -24.04
N GLU A 224 16.24 22.95 -24.73
CA GLU A 224 16.29 24.36 -24.34
C GLU A 224 15.67 24.61 -22.98
N LEU A 225 14.56 23.89 -22.66
CA LEU A 225 13.94 23.97 -21.35
C LEU A 225 14.87 23.41 -20.27
N PHE A 226 15.56 22.30 -20.54
CA PHE A 226 16.52 21.71 -19.57
C PHE A 226 17.70 22.62 -19.30
N ASP A 227 18.25 23.28 -20.31
CA ASP A 227 19.34 24.25 -20.13
C ASP A 227 18.91 25.39 -19.20
N ARG A 228 17.69 25.87 -19.34
CA ARG A 228 17.14 26.87 -18.41
C ARG A 228 16.94 26.31 -16.98
N LEU A 229 16.38 25.10 -16.84
CA LEU A 229 16.16 24.47 -15.55
C LEU A 229 17.48 24.15 -14.81
N ALA A 230 18.50 23.70 -15.54
CA ALA A 230 19.84 23.47 -14.98
C ALA A 230 20.47 24.77 -14.45
N GLY A 231 20.14 25.90 -15.06
CA GLY A 231 20.57 27.25 -14.63
C GLY A 231 19.90 27.72 -13.31
N LEU A 232 18.80 27.12 -12.89
CA LEU A 232 18.10 27.47 -11.66
C LEU A 232 18.78 26.86 -10.41
N ARG A 233 19.18 25.59 -10.50
CA ARG A 233 19.81 24.88 -9.38
C ARG A 233 20.60 23.68 -9.90
N ALA A 234 21.74 23.39 -9.27
CA ALA A 234 22.58 22.25 -9.62
C ALA A 234 21.98 20.89 -9.22
N GLY A 235 21.18 20.84 -8.13
CA GLY A 235 20.50 19.63 -7.69
C GLY A 235 19.01 19.64 -8.05
N TYR A 236 18.64 18.81 -9.02
CA TYR A 236 17.25 18.66 -9.44
C TYR A 236 17.01 17.26 -9.99
N ARG A 237 15.73 16.92 -10.14
CA ARG A 237 15.25 15.74 -10.85
C ARG A 237 14.23 16.16 -11.88
N ILE A 238 14.28 15.52 -13.03
CA ILE A 238 13.29 15.71 -14.09
C ILE A 238 12.60 14.39 -14.37
N THR A 239 11.29 14.35 -14.15
CA THR A 239 10.44 13.22 -14.48
C THR A 239 9.77 13.50 -15.81
N LEU A 240 9.88 12.58 -16.77
CA LEU A 240 9.13 12.61 -18.02
C LEU A 240 7.78 11.94 -17.79
N ASN A 241 6.69 12.69 -18.01
CA ASN A 241 5.34 12.12 -18.03
C ASN A 241 5.17 11.37 -19.37
N LEU A 242 4.74 10.12 -19.30
CA LEU A 242 4.64 9.23 -20.44
C LEU A 242 3.26 9.25 -21.13
N SER A 243 2.36 10.11 -20.69
CA SER A 243 1.03 10.23 -21.28
C SER A 243 1.14 10.54 -22.78
N ASN A 244 0.53 9.70 -23.60
CA ASN A 244 0.52 9.79 -25.06
C ASN A 244 1.89 9.63 -25.76
N LEU A 245 2.97 9.24 -25.05
CA LEU A 245 4.27 8.96 -25.62
C LEU A 245 4.41 7.48 -25.98
N LYS A 246 5.06 7.21 -27.10
CA LYS A 246 5.47 5.87 -27.51
C LYS A 246 6.91 5.60 -27.07
N ALA A 247 7.34 4.37 -27.14
CA ALA A 247 8.71 3.99 -26.80
C ALA A 247 9.75 4.69 -27.70
N GLU A 248 9.40 4.94 -28.95
CA GLU A 248 10.21 5.69 -29.89
C GLU A 248 10.42 7.15 -29.41
N ASP A 249 9.34 7.81 -28.98
CA ASP A 249 9.41 9.19 -28.49
C ASP A 249 10.29 9.29 -27.24
N VAL A 250 10.13 8.32 -26.33
CA VAL A 250 10.92 8.25 -25.09
C VAL A 250 12.39 8.03 -25.38
N LEU A 251 12.73 7.08 -26.27
CA LEU A 251 14.12 6.80 -26.63
C LEU A 251 14.80 8.04 -27.24
N GLU A 252 14.11 8.72 -28.13
CA GLU A 252 14.59 9.93 -28.77
C GLU A 252 14.86 11.04 -27.75
N LEU A 253 13.91 11.28 -26.84
CA LEU A 253 14.04 12.27 -25.76
C LEU A 253 15.19 11.93 -24.81
N LEU A 254 15.37 10.66 -24.44
CA LEU A 254 16.45 10.22 -23.57
C LEU A 254 17.83 10.45 -24.21
N TYR A 255 17.93 10.26 -25.53
CA TYR A 255 19.17 10.49 -26.27
C TYR A 255 19.47 11.99 -26.45
N GLU A 256 18.48 12.77 -26.91
CA GLU A 256 18.64 14.21 -27.16
C GLU A 256 18.94 14.99 -25.89
N CYS A 257 18.29 14.65 -24.80
CA CYS A 257 18.43 15.36 -23.53
C CYS A 257 19.65 14.91 -22.72
N LYS A 258 20.53 14.08 -23.30
CA LYS A 258 21.87 13.73 -22.79
C LYS A 258 21.89 13.35 -21.29
N GLY A 259 20.89 12.59 -20.82
CA GLY A 259 20.79 12.16 -19.43
C GLY A 259 20.19 13.19 -18.47
N ALA A 260 19.64 14.30 -18.95
CA ALA A 260 18.94 15.27 -18.10
C ALA A 260 17.62 14.72 -17.51
N ILE A 261 16.96 13.79 -18.22
CA ILE A 261 15.77 13.08 -17.72
C ILE A 261 16.24 12.03 -16.73
N SER A 262 15.90 12.19 -15.46
CA SER A 262 16.31 11.29 -14.38
C SER A 262 15.28 10.23 -14.01
N ASP A 263 14.02 10.50 -14.30
CA ASP A 263 12.89 9.67 -13.90
C ASP A 263 11.87 9.53 -15.03
N LEU A 264 11.26 8.34 -15.16
CA LEU A 264 10.11 8.09 -16.04
C LEU A 264 8.87 7.83 -15.21
N GLU A 265 7.75 8.46 -15.52
CA GLU A 265 6.46 8.13 -14.89
C GLU A 265 5.86 6.91 -15.56
N ILE A 266 6.42 5.72 -15.23
CA ILE A 266 6.06 4.44 -15.87
C ILE A 266 4.64 3.98 -15.61
N PHE A 267 3.94 4.61 -14.71
CA PHE A 267 2.54 4.35 -14.42
C PHE A 267 1.86 5.61 -13.93
N ASN A 268 0.77 5.95 -14.60
CA ASN A 268 -0.12 7.03 -14.19
C ASN A 268 -1.53 6.46 -14.00
N LEU A 269 -2.13 6.69 -12.84
CA LEU A 269 -3.43 6.13 -12.50
C LEU A 269 -4.55 6.67 -13.38
N LYS A 270 -4.49 7.96 -13.75
CA LYS A 270 -5.45 8.60 -14.66
C LYS A 270 -5.40 7.97 -16.05
N ASP A 271 -4.20 7.80 -16.61
CA ASP A 271 -4.02 7.16 -17.91
C ASP A 271 -4.47 5.69 -17.88
N PHE A 272 -4.18 4.98 -16.80
CA PHE A 272 -4.64 3.63 -16.60
C PHE A 272 -6.18 3.55 -16.57
N SER A 273 -6.85 4.44 -15.85
CA SER A 273 -8.31 4.47 -15.77
C SER A 273 -8.98 4.84 -17.09
N THR A 274 -8.29 5.59 -17.96
CA THR A 274 -8.76 5.98 -19.30
C THR A 274 -8.32 5.03 -20.42
N GLY A 275 -7.61 3.93 -20.08
CA GLY A 275 -7.16 2.92 -21.05
C GLY A 275 -5.95 3.34 -21.90
N LYS A 276 -5.22 4.38 -21.53
CA LYS A 276 -4.08 4.92 -22.29
C LYS A 276 -2.73 4.23 -22.00
N THR A 277 -2.74 3.02 -21.49
CA THR A 277 -1.53 2.33 -20.96
C THR A 277 -0.80 1.46 -21.98
N VAL A 278 -1.14 1.49 -23.24
CA VAL A 278 -0.70 0.51 -24.25
C VAL A 278 0.82 0.43 -24.41
N HIS A 279 1.55 1.54 -24.20
CA HIS A 279 2.99 1.59 -24.43
C HIS A 279 3.87 1.43 -23.18
N TYR A 280 3.30 1.40 -21.98
CA TYR A 280 4.09 1.38 -20.74
C TYR A 280 4.97 0.15 -20.58
N HIS A 281 4.54 -1.01 -21.06
CA HIS A 281 5.34 -2.24 -20.97
C HIS A 281 6.62 -2.12 -21.80
N GLU A 282 6.50 -1.65 -23.03
CA GLU A 282 7.62 -1.48 -23.94
C GLU A 282 8.62 -0.42 -23.45
N ILE A 283 8.11 0.70 -22.92
CA ILE A 283 8.94 1.74 -22.28
C ILE A 283 9.66 1.20 -21.03
N ASN A 284 9.00 0.39 -20.23
CA ASN A 284 9.62 -0.23 -19.05
C ASN A 284 10.73 -1.23 -19.44
N GLU A 285 10.56 -1.98 -20.54
CA GLU A 285 11.62 -2.85 -21.07
C GLU A 285 12.80 -2.05 -21.63
N LEU A 286 12.53 -0.95 -22.33
CA LEU A 286 13.55 -0.01 -22.80
C LEU A 286 14.35 0.57 -21.62
N GLN A 287 13.66 1.03 -20.57
CA GLN A 287 14.29 1.55 -19.35
C GLN A 287 15.22 0.51 -18.70
N ARG A 288 14.78 -0.75 -18.61
CA ARG A 288 15.60 -1.83 -18.08
C ARG A 288 16.84 -2.05 -18.94
N ALA A 289 16.67 -2.12 -20.26
CA ALA A 289 17.77 -2.36 -21.17
C ALA A 289 18.84 -1.25 -21.08
N ILE A 290 18.42 -0.01 -20.84
CA ILE A 290 19.33 1.14 -20.60
C ILE A 290 20.04 0.99 -19.26
N ASN A 291 19.31 0.70 -18.17
CA ASN A 291 19.84 0.61 -16.81
C ASN A 291 20.78 -0.58 -16.62
N ASP A 292 20.43 -1.72 -17.21
CA ASP A 292 21.20 -2.97 -17.13
C ASP A 292 22.42 -2.96 -18.04
N GLY A 293 22.56 -1.92 -18.88
CA GLY A 293 23.63 -1.85 -19.87
C GLY A 293 23.53 -2.94 -20.96
N ASN A 294 22.35 -3.52 -21.14
CA ASN A 294 22.11 -4.62 -22.07
C ASN A 294 22.11 -4.13 -23.53
N VAL A 295 23.31 -4.07 -24.13
CA VAL A 295 23.52 -3.60 -25.52
C VAL A 295 22.71 -4.44 -26.51
N ILE A 296 22.65 -5.74 -26.33
CA ILE A 296 21.96 -6.67 -27.25
C ILE A 296 20.47 -6.41 -27.22
N GLY A 297 19.90 -6.35 -26.03
CA GLY A 297 18.47 -6.02 -25.82
C GLY A 297 18.13 -4.66 -26.38
N LEU A 298 18.93 -3.65 -26.08
CA LEU A 298 18.72 -2.28 -26.57
C LEU A 298 18.78 -2.19 -28.10
N LYS A 299 19.77 -2.85 -28.73
CA LYS A 299 19.84 -2.96 -30.21
C LYS A 299 18.59 -3.60 -30.81
N LYS A 300 18.11 -4.68 -30.18
CA LYS A 300 16.88 -5.36 -30.61
C LYS A 300 15.67 -4.44 -30.54
N HIS A 301 15.50 -3.71 -29.45
CA HIS A 301 14.41 -2.75 -29.31
C HIS A 301 14.50 -1.62 -30.34
N ILE A 302 15.68 -1.03 -30.54
CA ILE A 302 15.86 0.06 -31.52
C ILE A 302 15.58 -0.42 -32.94
N ARG A 303 16.05 -1.61 -33.32
CA ARG A 303 15.78 -2.18 -34.66
C ARG A 303 14.29 -2.41 -34.87
N ALA A 304 13.60 -2.99 -33.89
CA ALA A 304 12.16 -3.21 -33.97
C ALA A 304 11.37 -1.88 -34.07
N MET A 305 11.89 -0.79 -33.46
CA MET A 305 11.32 0.56 -33.62
C MET A 305 11.55 1.09 -35.03
N ILE A 306 12.76 0.92 -35.60
CA ILE A 306 13.09 1.34 -36.96
C ILE A 306 12.20 0.61 -37.98
N GLU A 307 12.10 -0.73 -37.91
CA GLU A 307 11.22 -1.54 -38.76
C GLU A 307 9.77 -1.06 -38.69
N ARG A 308 9.24 -0.80 -37.51
CA ARG A 308 7.87 -0.29 -37.36
C ARG A 308 7.67 1.11 -37.94
N MET A 309 8.72 1.97 -37.95
CA MET A 309 8.66 3.30 -38.53
C MET A 309 8.75 3.26 -40.05
N GLU A 310 9.51 2.32 -40.62
CA GLU A 310 9.63 2.09 -42.05
C GLU A 310 8.33 1.51 -42.64
N ASP A 311 7.69 0.56 -41.93
CA ASP A 311 6.43 -0.06 -42.37
C ASP A 311 5.25 0.91 -42.33
N LYS A 312 5.24 1.89 -41.47
CA LYS A 312 4.17 2.90 -41.35
C LYS A 312 4.49 4.13 -42.22
N HIS A 313 3.86 4.25 -43.37
CA HIS A 313 3.94 5.42 -44.27
C HIS A 313 3.48 6.70 -43.56
N GLY A 314 4.29 7.30 -42.72
CA GLY A 314 3.94 8.53 -41.99
C GLY A 314 5.07 9.13 -41.14
N HIS A 315 6.20 8.47 -41.03
CA HIS A 315 7.35 9.03 -40.34
C HIS A 315 8.31 9.73 -41.29
N SER A 316 8.85 10.90 -40.87
CA SER A 316 9.79 11.61 -41.68
C SER A 316 11.10 10.82 -41.88
N PRO A 317 11.71 10.80 -43.06
CA PRO A 317 13.01 10.15 -43.29
C PRO A 317 14.11 10.64 -42.33
N GLU A 318 14.00 11.89 -41.90
CA GLU A 318 14.92 12.50 -40.92
C GLU A 318 14.86 11.78 -39.56
N ARG A 319 13.66 11.40 -39.09
CA ARG A 319 13.48 10.69 -37.84
C ARG A 319 14.05 9.27 -37.88
N ILE A 320 13.87 8.57 -39.00
CA ILE A 320 14.45 7.22 -39.19
C ILE A 320 16.00 7.33 -39.23
N SER A 321 16.56 8.32 -39.90
CA SER A 321 18.01 8.57 -39.89
C SER A 321 18.54 8.80 -38.48
N LYS A 322 17.81 9.50 -37.63
CA LYS A 322 18.13 9.74 -36.22
C LYS A 322 18.15 8.45 -35.40
N PHE A 323 17.21 7.56 -35.62
CA PHE A 323 17.21 6.25 -34.95
C PHE A 323 18.39 5.38 -35.40
N HIS A 324 18.81 5.45 -36.65
CA HIS A 324 20.06 4.84 -37.10
C HIS A 324 21.29 5.46 -36.44
N GLU A 325 21.28 6.77 -36.19
CA GLU A 325 22.35 7.43 -35.42
C GLU A 325 22.37 6.92 -33.97
N ILE A 326 21.22 6.86 -33.29
CA ILE A 326 21.10 6.31 -31.93
C ILE A 326 21.60 4.86 -31.90
N LEU A 327 21.26 4.04 -32.90
CA LEU A 327 21.71 2.65 -33.01
C LEU A 327 23.25 2.56 -33.14
N ARG A 328 23.87 3.48 -33.84
CA ARG A 328 25.35 3.56 -33.95
C ARG A 328 26.00 4.04 -32.66
N ASN A 329 25.31 4.91 -31.92
CA ASN A 329 25.81 5.58 -30.73
C ASN A 329 25.22 5.05 -29.42
N ILE A 330 24.87 3.75 -29.35
CA ILE A 330 24.28 3.14 -28.14
C ILE A 330 25.17 3.34 -26.92
N SER A 331 26.50 3.23 -27.10
CA SER A 331 27.47 3.46 -26.01
C SER A 331 27.35 4.85 -25.39
N THR A 332 27.03 5.86 -26.20
CA THR A 332 26.81 7.22 -25.72
C THR A 332 25.53 7.33 -24.92
N LEU A 333 24.43 6.72 -25.38
CA LEU A 333 23.17 6.66 -24.61
C LEU A 333 23.38 5.98 -23.26
N GLN A 334 24.08 4.85 -23.23
CA GLN A 334 24.40 4.14 -21.98
C GLN A 334 25.31 4.97 -21.07
N ALA A 335 26.27 5.71 -21.62
CA ALA A 335 27.15 6.57 -20.82
C ALA A 335 26.38 7.68 -20.10
N TYR A 336 25.30 8.20 -20.69
CA TYR A 336 24.45 9.20 -20.03
C TYR A 336 23.81 8.68 -18.75
N TYR A 337 23.42 7.39 -18.71
CA TYR A 337 22.72 6.76 -17.58
C TYR A 337 23.64 5.88 -16.72
N LYS A 338 24.94 5.80 -17.03
CA LYS A 338 25.92 5.03 -16.25
C LYS A 338 26.17 5.59 -14.85
N LYS A 339 26.14 6.93 -14.70
CA LYS A 339 26.37 7.61 -13.42
C LYS A 339 25.08 7.82 -12.62
N GLY A 340 23.95 7.92 -13.28
CA GLY A 340 22.63 8.10 -12.69
C GLY A 340 21.63 7.25 -13.43
N THR A 341 21.23 6.12 -12.83
CA THR A 341 20.26 5.22 -13.42
C THR A 341 18.91 5.90 -13.62
N LEU A 342 18.25 5.59 -14.72
CA LEU A 342 16.91 6.09 -15.06
C LEU A 342 15.89 5.46 -14.13
N ARG A 343 15.27 6.26 -13.27
CA ARG A 343 14.35 5.77 -12.23
C ARG A 343 12.93 5.72 -12.73
N SER A 344 12.12 4.95 -12.00
CA SER A 344 10.69 4.85 -12.26
C SER A 344 9.90 5.62 -11.21
N ARG A 345 8.85 6.31 -11.64
CA ARG A 345 7.87 6.96 -10.77
C ARG A 345 6.46 6.50 -11.08
N ILE A 346 5.60 6.72 -10.11
CA ILE A 346 4.17 6.48 -10.22
C ILE A 346 3.45 7.77 -9.91
N GLY A 347 2.59 8.20 -10.82
CA GLY A 347 1.68 9.32 -10.66
C GLY A 347 0.27 8.85 -10.30
N SER A 348 -0.41 9.55 -9.42
CA SER A 348 -1.84 9.37 -9.18
C SER A 348 -2.69 10.37 -9.96
N ASP A 349 -2.15 11.51 -10.32
CA ASP A 349 -2.81 12.67 -10.93
C ASP A 349 -4.16 12.99 -10.26
N SER A 350 -4.23 12.74 -8.97
CA SER A 350 -5.45 12.90 -8.20
C SER A 350 -5.73 14.37 -7.98
N THR A 351 -6.81 14.85 -8.54
CA THR A 351 -7.28 16.24 -8.36
C THR A 351 -8.35 16.35 -7.29
N GLY A 352 -8.91 15.23 -6.81
CA GLY A 352 -10.04 15.21 -5.90
C GLY A 352 -11.37 15.64 -6.53
N HIS A 353 -11.41 15.93 -7.82
CA HIS A 353 -12.57 16.47 -8.55
C HIS A 353 -13.24 15.48 -9.50
N SER A 354 -12.72 14.26 -9.67
CA SER A 354 -13.28 13.27 -10.57
C SER A 354 -13.68 12.00 -9.81
N ARG A 355 -14.80 11.39 -10.18
CA ARG A 355 -15.25 10.10 -9.63
C ARG A 355 -14.38 8.93 -10.10
N ARG A 356 -13.83 9.01 -11.30
CA ARG A 356 -12.97 7.95 -11.89
C ARG A 356 -11.57 7.96 -11.30
N LEU A 357 -11.13 9.07 -10.72
CA LEU A 357 -9.84 9.20 -10.07
C LEU A 357 -9.98 8.78 -8.60
N HIS A 358 -9.53 7.58 -8.29
CA HIS A 358 -9.53 7.02 -6.95
C HIS A 358 -8.66 7.84 -6.02
N GLY A 359 -9.22 8.76 -5.30
CA GLY A 359 -8.70 9.52 -4.18
C GLY A 359 -7.19 9.82 -4.14
N MET A 360 -6.77 10.57 -3.16
CA MET A 360 -5.34 10.77 -2.94
C MET A 360 -4.75 9.61 -2.16
N GLY A 361 -4.11 8.69 -2.79
CA GLY A 361 -3.28 7.76 -2.05
C GLY A 361 -3.10 6.42 -2.72
N LEU A 362 -1.85 6.05 -2.77
CA LEU A 362 -1.39 4.74 -3.18
C LEU A 362 -0.72 4.09 -1.98
N ALA A 363 -1.07 2.85 -1.68
CA ALA A 363 -0.42 2.08 -0.63
C ALA A 363 0.19 0.82 -1.21
N VAL A 364 1.39 0.47 -0.75
CA VAL A 364 2.01 -0.79 -1.11
C VAL A 364 1.44 -1.89 -0.21
N LEU A 365 0.88 -2.94 -0.81
CA LEU A 365 0.23 -4.04 -0.08
C LEU A 365 1.09 -4.60 1.06
N GLY A 366 2.40 -4.76 0.83
CA GLY A 366 3.32 -5.29 1.82
C GLY A 366 3.53 -4.41 3.05
N THR A 367 3.19 -3.12 2.97
CA THR A 367 3.29 -2.18 4.09
C THR A 367 2.04 -2.19 4.98
N LEU A 368 0.95 -2.76 4.48
CA LEU A 368 -0.30 -2.83 5.22
C LEU A 368 -0.27 -3.98 6.24
N PRO A 369 -0.99 -3.87 7.36
CA PRO A 369 -1.20 -4.99 8.26
C PRO A 369 -1.82 -6.19 7.53
N VAL A 370 -1.47 -7.40 7.93
CA VAL A 370 -1.93 -8.66 7.28
C VAL A 370 -3.45 -8.72 7.10
N ARG A 371 -4.20 -8.21 8.07
CA ARG A 371 -5.66 -8.12 8.00
C ARG A 371 -6.13 -7.20 6.87
N ALA A 372 -5.51 -6.04 6.75
CA ALA A 372 -5.81 -5.10 5.66
C ALA A 372 -5.41 -5.65 4.29
N GLN A 373 -4.28 -6.36 4.19
CA GLN A 373 -3.88 -7.04 2.96
C GLN A 373 -4.92 -8.09 2.53
N ARG A 374 -5.47 -8.85 3.50
CA ARG A 374 -6.52 -9.85 3.24
C ARG A 374 -7.82 -9.19 2.79
N GLU A 375 -8.24 -8.12 3.45
CA GLU A 375 -9.42 -7.32 3.07
C GLU A 375 -9.29 -6.76 1.65
N VAL A 376 -8.15 -6.19 1.33
CA VAL A 376 -7.86 -5.66 -0.02
C VAL A 376 -7.90 -6.76 -1.08
N ARG A 377 -7.38 -7.95 -0.79
CA ARG A 377 -7.40 -9.08 -1.73
C ARG A 377 -8.79 -9.69 -1.91
N LEU A 378 -9.59 -9.72 -0.84
CA LEU A 378 -10.96 -10.27 -0.86
C LEU A 378 -11.97 -9.29 -1.44
N SER A 379 -11.76 -8.01 -1.24
CA SER A 379 -12.60 -6.94 -1.79
C SER A 379 -12.14 -6.46 -3.17
N ALA A 380 -11.52 -7.35 -3.97
CA ALA A 380 -11.17 -7.10 -5.37
C ALA A 380 -12.43 -7.00 -6.26
N GLY A 381 -13.39 -6.19 -5.83
CA GLY A 381 -14.50 -5.69 -6.61
C GLY A 381 -14.10 -4.42 -7.38
N PRO A 382 -14.99 -3.87 -8.19
CA PRO A 382 -14.72 -2.68 -9.02
C PRO A 382 -14.27 -1.43 -8.23
N GLN A 383 -14.43 -1.44 -6.90
CA GLN A 383 -14.12 -0.32 -6.02
C GLN A 383 -12.67 -0.27 -5.52
N ARG A 384 -11.87 -1.32 -5.68
CA ARG A 384 -10.47 -1.34 -5.25
C ARG A 384 -9.57 -1.92 -6.32
N LEU A 385 -8.85 -1.06 -6.97
CA LEU A 385 -7.92 -1.42 -8.03
C LEU A 385 -6.55 -1.79 -7.44
N ILE A 386 -6.11 -3.02 -7.68
CA ILE A 386 -4.69 -3.39 -7.52
C ILE A 386 -4.00 -2.98 -8.81
N ILE A 387 -3.13 -2.00 -8.70
CA ILE A 387 -2.40 -1.44 -9.83
C ILE A 387 -1.37 -2.48 -10.31
N PRO A 388 -1.20 -2.71 -11.63
CA PRO A 388 -0.25 -3.66 -12.20
C PRO A 388 1.19 -3.13 -12.13
N VAL A 389 1.58 -2.58 -10.99
CA VAL A 389 2.92 -2.07 -10.72
C VAL A 389 3.42 -2.68 -9.42
N ARG A 390 4.68 -3.12 -9.42
CA ARG A 390 5.37 -3.60 -8.25
C ARG A 390 6.42 -2.60 -7.80
N ILE A 391 6.36 -2.25 -6.53
CA ILE A 391 7.38 -1.44 -5.85
C ILE A 391 7.97 -2.28 -4.73
N ASP A 392 9.29 -2.33 -4.64
CA ASP A 392 9.98 -2.87 -3.50
C ASP A 392 10.14 -1.79 -2.45
N VAL A 393 9.72 -2.09 -1.23
CA VAL A 393 9.77 -1.20 -0.09
C VAL A 393 10.58 -1.84 1.03
N PHE A 394 11.25 -1.02 1.81
CA PHE A 394 11.97 -1.47 2.99
C PHE A 394 11.59 -0.63 4.22
N PHE A 395 11.63 -1.25 5.37
CA PHE A 395 11.31 -0.60 6.63
C PHE A 395 12.52 0.17 7.16
N ARG A 396 12.37 1.46 7.38
CA ARG A 396 13.42 2.32 7.92
C ARG A 396 12.99 3.00 9.22
N ASN A 397 13.92 3.03 10.15
CA ASN A 397 13.79 3.83 11.37
C ASN A 397 14.64 5.08 11.22
N THR A 398 14.00 6.24 11.11
CA THR A 398 14.66 7.54 11.11
C THR A 398 14.52 8.19 12.50
N TYR A 399 15.59 8.81 12.97
CA TYR A 399 15.59 9.53 14.23
C TYR A 399 15.75 11.01 13.94
N ILE A 400 14.70 11.77 14.17
CA ILE A 400 14.66 13.21 13.93
C ILE A 400 14.90 13.92 15.28
N PRO A 401 15.91 14.83 15.37
CA PRO A 401 16.07 15.66 16.56
C PRO A 401 14.83 16.55 16.72
N GLN A 402 14.17 16.49 17.88
CA GLN A 402 13.09 17.42 18.19
C GLN A 402 13.68 18.80 18.44
N ARG A 403 13.41 19.75 17.56
CA ARG A 403 13.65 21.18 17.80
C ARG A 403 12.56 21.69 18.74
N GLY A 404 12.78 21.61 20.04
CA GLY A 404 11.88 22.25 21.01
C GLY A 404 11.96 23.76 20.90
N SER A 405 10.82 24.42 20.82
CA SER A 405 10.71 25.88 20.80
C SER A 405 11.10 26.53 22.15
N ASP A 406 11.07 25.78 23.24
CA ASP A 406 11.36 26.26 24.60
C ASP A 406 12.86 26.23 24.91
N ARG A 407 13.38 27.38 25.39
CA ARG A 407 14.77 27.51 25.83
C ARG A 407 15.16 26.51 26.94
N PHE A 408 14.23 26.17 27.83
CA PHE A 408 14.40 25.22 28.90
C PHE A 408 14.55 23.78 28.38
N LEU A 409 13.73 23.40 27.43
CA LEU A 409 13.83 22.08 26.77
C LEU A 409 15.12 21.96 25.95
N ARG A 410 15.59 23.02 25.29
CA ARG A 410 16.89 23.02 24.62
C ARG A 410 18.07 22.79 25.58
N LEU A 411 18.00 23.33 26.76
CA LEU A 411 19.05 23.15 27.79
C LEU A 411 19.00 21.72 28.35
N LEU A 412 17.79 21.19 28.59
CA LEU A 412 17.56 19.82 29.03
C LEU A 412 17.98 18.78 27.95
N TYR A 413 17.79 19.10 26.68
CA TYR A 413 18.16 18.24 25.54
C TYR A 413 19.64 18.38 25.13
N GLY A 414 20.32 19.47 25.56
CA GLY A 414 21.75 19.71 25.32
C GLY A 414 22.68 18.95 26.25
N ILE A 415 22.24 18.63 27.47
CA ILE A 415 23.02 17.91 28.49
C ILE A 415 23.22 16.42 28.20
N PRO A 416 22.28 15.70 27.53
CA PRO A 416 22.38 14.25 27.37
C PRO A 416 23.35 13.76 26.29
N GLY A 417 24.01 14.64 25.56
CA GLY A 417 24.96 14.25 24.50
C GLY A 417 26.12 13.38 24.94
N SER A 418 26.52 13.49 26.23
CA SER A 418 27.63 12.79 26.83
C SER A 418 27.26 11.49 27.58
N ILE A 419 25.98 11.22 27.83
CA ILE A 419 25.54 10.03 28.54
C ILE A 419 24.80 9.07 27.60
N PRO A 420 25.32 7.86 27.29
CA PRO A 420 24.74 6.96 26.24
C PRO A 420 23.28 6.55 26.45
N GLY A 421 22.78 6.55 27.67
CA GLY A 421 21.36 6.20 27.96
C GLY A 421 20.36 7.33 27.75
N LEU A 422 20.82 8.59 27.89
CA LEU A 422 19.98 9.78 27.83
C LEU A 422 19.90 10.42 26.43
N ARG A 423 20.73 9.97 25.47
CA ARG A 423 20.66 10.37 24.04
C ARG A 423 19.30 10.12 23.38
N ARG A 424 18.45 9.29 24.01
CA ARG A 424 17.09 8.98 23.52
C ARG A 424 16.05 10.04 23.88
N ILE A 425 16.35 10.89 24.84
CA ILE A 425 15.47 11.99 25.26
C ILE A 425 15.75 13.15 24.30
N GLY A 426 14.81 13.49 23.45
CA GLY A 426 14.93 14.57 22.47
C GLY A 426 15.06 14.15 21.00
N GLN A 427 14.97 12.86 20.72
CA GLN A 427 14.86 12.38 19.36
C GLN A 427 13.52 11.65 19.16
N LYS A 428 12.74 12.12 18.23
CA LYS A 428 11.53 11.41 17.78
C LYS A 428 11.96 10.28 16.85
N ARG A 429 11.56 9.05 17.16
CA ARG A 429 11.74 7.90 16.28
C ARG A 429 10.61 7.92 15.28
N GLU A 430 10.92 8.09 14.01
CA GLU A 430 9.99 7.85 12.92
C GLU A 430 10.29 6.48 12.32
N GLU A 431 9.29 5.61 12.40
CA GLU A 431 9.30 4.31 11.76
C GLU A 431 8.50 4.43 10.47
N GLY A 432 9.06 4.02 9.36
CA GLY A 432 8.37 4.13 8.08
C GLY A 432 8.91 3.18 7.03
N TRP A 433 8.10 2.98 6.02
CA TRP A 433 8.47 2.27 4.82
C TRP A 433 9.07 3.27 3.84
N GLU A 434 10.21 2.92 3.26
CA GLU A 434 10.80 3.68 2.15
C GLU A 434 10.74 2.86 0.87
N THR A 435 10.52 3.52 -0.24
CA THR A 435 10.54 2.89 -1.56
C THR A 435 11.97 2.87 -2.10
N ARG A 436 12.37 1.73 -2.68
CA ARG A 436 13.56 1.67 -3.50
C ARG A 436 13.24 2.27 -4.86
N GLU A 437 13.81 3.41 -5.16
CA GLU A 437 13.52 4.15 -6.40
C GLU A 437 13.81 3.36 -7.69
N LEU A 438 14.68 2.35 -7.63
CA LEU A 438 15.09 1.52 -8.79
C LEU A 438 14.20 0.28 -9.02
N SER A 439 13.26 0.00 -8.13
CA SER A 439 12.54 -1.30 -8.13
C SER A 439 11.10 -1.22 -8.63
N THR A 440 10.66 -0.06 -9.10
CA THR A 440 9.31 0.10 -9.65
C THR A 440 9.23 -0.56 -11.04
N ARG A 441 8.34 -1.53 -11.20
CA ARG A 441 8.19 -2.33 -12.42
C ARG A 441 6.73 -2.53 -12.75
N ILE A 442 6.39 -2.49 -14.05
CA ILE A 442 5.08 -2.92 -14.54
C ILE A 442 5.10 -4.45 -14.61
N VAL A 443 4.13 -5.08 -13.95
CA VAL A 443 4.05 -6.55 -13.82
C VAL A 443 2.60 -7.02 -13.93
N THR A 444 2.38 -8.29 -14.23
CA THR A 444 1.03 -8.88 -14.30
C THR A 444 0.30 -8.91 -12.95
N LYS A 445 1.05 -9.01 -11.83
CA LYS A 445 0.50 -8.93 -10.47
C LYS A 445 1.24 -7.85 -9.70
N GLY A 446 0.64 -6.68 -9.59
CA GLY A 446 1.17 -5.56 -8.81
C GLY A 446 0.99 -5.72 -7.31
N ASN A 447 1.63 -4.83 -6.57
CA ASN A 447 1.53 -4.76 -5.11
C ASN A 447 1.09 -3.39 -4.59
N ILE A 448 0.57 -2.53 -5.46
CA ILE A 448 0.07 -1.21 -5.10
C ILE A 448 -1.44 -1.22 -5.18
N VAL A 449 -2.07 -0.62 -4.18
CA VAL A 449 -3.53 -0.43 -4.13
C VAL A 449 -3.87 1.04 -3.98
N THR A 450 -5.01 1.43 -4.55
CA THR A 450 -5.56 2.77 -4.34
C THR A 450 -6.24 2.84 -2.97
N LEU A 451 -5.99 3.92 -2.24
CA LEU A 451 -6.67 4.23 -0.99
C LEU A 451 -7.83 5.20 -1.27
N GLY A 452 -9.04 4.76 -0.95
CA GLY A 452 -10.25 5.48 -1.27
C GLY A 452 -10.74 5.11 -2.67
N GLY A 453 -11.92 4.58 -2.75
CA GLY A 453 -12.65 4.30 -3.97
C GLY A 453 -13.87 5.20 -4.04
N VAL A 454 -14.41 5.33 -5.23
CA VAL A 454 -15.73 5.89 -5.45
C VAL A 454 -16.74 4.83 -5.06
N SER A 455 -17.67 5.14 -4.16
CA SER A 455 -18.85 4.31 -4.00
C SER A 455 -19.72 4.50 -5.24
N GLU A 456 -20.05 3.42 -5.93
CA GLU A 456 -21.19 3.40 -6.85
C GLU A 456 -22.43 3.52 -5.94
N ASP A 457 -22.93 4.74 -5.76
CA ASP A 457 -24.28 4.93 -5.26
C ASP A 457 -25.22 4.45 -6.35
N ASN A 458 -25.82 3.28 -6.15
CA ASN A 458 -26.98 2.86 -6.90
C ASN A 458 -28.14 3.75 -6.44
N GLY A 459 -28.25 4.93 -7.04
CA GLY A 459 -29.37 5.83 -6.81
C GLY A 459 -30.68 5.12 -7.16
N ASN A 460 -31.63 5.18 -6.28
CA ASN A 460 -33.01 4.80 -6.56
C ASN A 460 -33.56 5.76 -7.60
N GLY A 461 -33.69 5.37 -8.83
CA GLY A 461 -34.13 5.95 -10.10
C GLY A 461 -34.71 7.36 -10.19
N LEU A 462 -35.00 8.06 -9.08
CA LEU A 462 -35.57 9.42 -9.02
C LEU A 462 -34.69 10.42 -8.22
N GLU A 463 -33.50 10.03 -7.70
CA GLU A 463 -32.63 10.93 -6.98
C GLU A 463 -31.49 11.44 -7.87
N ILE A 464 -31.29 12.75 -7.90
CA ILE A 464 -30.11 13.36 -8.50
C ILE A 464 -28.95 13.30 -7.52
N LEU A 465 -27.94 12.50 -7.86
CA LEU A 465 -26.76 12.28 -7.02
C LEU A 465 -25.74 13.41 -7.21
N PRO A 466 -25.21 14.00 -6.14
CA PRO A 466 -24.14 14.97 -6.26
C PRO A 466 -22.87 14.30 -6.74
N ALA A 467 -22.14 14.92 -7.65
CA ALA A 467 -20.92 14.40 -8.29
C ALA A 467 -19.79 14.07 -7.30
N THR A 468 -19.83 14.62 -6.12
CA THR A 468 -18.84 14.42 -5.05
C THR A 468 -19.49 14.49 -3.70
N ARG A 469 -19.94 13.36 -3.16
CA ARG A 469 -19.80 13.15 -1.72
C ARG A 469 -18.45 12.48 -1.53
N ALA A 470 -17.45 13.26 -1.16
CA ALA A 470 -16.42 12.68 -0.30
C ALA A 470 -17.17 12.07 0.87
N PRO A 471 -17.02 10.76 1.18
CA PRO A 471 -17.61 10.22 2.39
C PRO A 471 -17.13 11.14 3.51
N GLU A 472 -18.07 11.74 4.26
CA GLU A 472 -17.71 12.42 5.50
C GLU A 472 -16.84 11.46 6.27
N PRO A 473 -15.70 11.89 6.82
CA PRO A 473 -14.84 11.02 7.57
C PRO A 473 -15.67 10.50 8.75
N GLU A 474 -16.24 9.32 8.60
CA GLU A 474 -16.81 8.62 9.74
C GLU A 474 -15.72 8.58 10.78
N ILE A 475 -16.00 9.12 11.97
CA ILE A 475 -15.12 9.02 13.12
C ILE A 475 -15.00 7.52 13.41
N THR A 476 -14.07 6.88 12.77
CA THR A 476 -13.83 5.46 12.97
C THR A 476 -12.96 5.29 14.20
N TRP A 477 -13.18 4.22 14.93
CA TRP A 477 -12.39 3.80 16.10
C TRP A 477 -10.88 3.68 15.82
N ASN A 478 -10.45 3.94 14.57
CA ASN A 478 -9.05 3.89 14.14
C ASN A 478 -8.14 4.96 14.77
N TYR A 479 -8.70 6.03 15.32
CA TYR A 479 -7.95 7.08 16.03
C TYR A 479 -7.54 6.71 17.46
N LEU A 480 -8.14 5.67 18.06
CA LEU A 480 -7.76 5.24 19.39
C LEU A 480 -6.46 4.42 19.36
N ASN A 481 -5.63 4.60 20.38
CA ASN A 481 -4.44 3.78 20.58
C ASN A 481 -4.82 2.29 20.58
N SER A 482 -4.02 1.45 19.91
CA SER A 482 -4.25 0.01 19.81
C SER A 482 -4.39 -0.66 21.17
N ILE A 483 -3.59 -0.27 22.15
CA ILE A 483 -3.66 -0.79 23.53
C ILE A 483 -5.00 -0.45 24.18
N LEU A 484 -5.48 0.78 24.01
CA LEU A 484 -6.78 1.20 24.56
C LEU A 484 -7.94 0.45 23.90
N LYS A 485 -7.89 0.28 22.57
CA LYS A 485 -8.87 -0.54 21.83
C LYS A 485 -8.91 -1.97 22.33
N ASP A 486 -7.75 -2.59 22.50
CA ASP A 486 -7.64 -3.97 22.97
C ASP A 486 -8.15 -4.09 24.41
N ALA A 487 -7.83 -3.13 25.29
CA ALA A 487 -8.35 -3.09 26.66
C ALA A 487 -9.88 -2.92 26.67
N MET A 488 -10.42 -2.00 25.85
CA MET A 488 -11.88 -1.81 25.74
C MET A 488 -12.60 -3.08 25.26
N LYS A 489 -12.04 -3.80 24.30
CA LYS A 489 -12.60 -5.07 23.81
C LYS A 489 -12.63 -6.13 24.91
N ILE A 490 -11.54 -6.25 25.68
CA ILE A 490 -11.47 -7.21 26.80
C ILE A 490 -12.50 -6.87 27.86
N VAL A 491 -12.61 -5.60 28.26
CA VAL A 491 -13.60 -5.15 29.25
C VAL A 491 -15.03 -5.37 28.74
N ALA A 492 -15.32 -4.97 27.50
CA ALA A 492 -16.65 -5.14 26.90
C ALA A 492 -17.06 -6.64 26.79
N GLY A 493 -16.10 -7.54 26.56
CA GLY A 493 -16.36 -8.97 26.62
C GLY A 493 -16.52 -9.52 28.06
N PHE A 494 -15.72 -9.00 29.00
CA PHE A 494 -15.74 -9.47 30.37
C PHE A 494 -17.06 -9.18 31.12
N ILE A 495 -17.66 -8.01 30.88
CA ILE A 495 -18.90 -7.59 31.57
C ILE A 495 -20.03 -8.63 31.38
N PRO A 496 -20.46 -9.04 30.17
CA PRO A 496 -21.52 -10.01 30.01
C PRO A 496 -21.18 -11.40 30.58
N ALA A 497 -19.90 -11.81 30.49
CA ALA A 497 -19.45 -13.06 31.09
C ALA A 497 -19.56 -13.04 32.60
N PHE A 498 -19.05 -11.98 33.22
CA PHE A 498 -19.12 -11.83 34.69
C PHE A 498 -20.57 -11.77 35.19
N LEU A 499 -21.42 -10.92 34.57
CA LEU A 499 -22.81 -10.79 34.94
C LEU A 499 -23.58 -12.13 34.83
N THR A 500 -23.31 -12.90 33.76
CA THR A 500 -23.96 -14.19 33.57
C THR A 500 -23.62 -15.16 34.71
N PHE A 501 -22.35 -15.31 35.06
CA PHE A 501 -21.96 -16.18 36.16
C PHE A 501 -22.47 -15.68 37.48
N CYS A 502 -22.46 -14.37 37.72
CA CYS A 502 -22.98 -13.76 38.95
C CYS A 502 -24.48 -14.02 39.16
N LEU A 503 -25.26 -14.06 38.06
CA LEU A 503 -26.69 -14.23 38.06
C LEU A 503 -27.15 -15.70 38.02
N THR A 504 -26.30 -16.60 37.46
CA THR A 504 -26.69 -17.99 37.20
C THR A 504 -26.10 -19.01 38.21
N GLN A 505 -25.06 -18.61 38.96
CA GLN A 505 -24.34 -19.52 39.82
C GLN A 505 -24.53 -19.16 41.30
N ASP A 506 -25.01 -20.12 42.07
CA ASP A 506 -25.19 -19.98 43.53
C ASP A 506 -23.88 -20.14 44.31
N TRP A 507 -22.88 -20.81 43.72
CA TRP A 507 -21.61 -21.00 44.37
C TRP A 507 -20.67 -19.81 44.16
N TRP A 508 -20.30 -19.17 45.27
CA TRP A 508 -19.54 -17.89 45.23
C TRP A 508 -18.28 -17.94 44.37
N VAL A 509 -17.55 -19.07 44.31
CA VAL A 509 -16.35 -19.18 43.48
C VAL A 509 -16.68 -19.00 42.00
N LEU A 510 -17.71 -19.67 41.48
CA LEU A 510 -18.11 -19.54 40.10
C LEU A 510 -18.84 -18.24 39.83
N ALA A 511 -19.62 -17.75 40.77
CA ALA A 511 -20.27 -16.43 40.61
C ALA A 511 -19.27 -15.30 40.41
N TRP A 512 -18.21 -15.27 41.21
CA TRP A 512 -17.22 -14.18 41.14
C TRP A 512 -16.06 -14.44 40.17
N PHE A 513 -15.60 -15.69 40.06
CA PHE A 513 -14.42 -16.04 39.25
C PHE A 513 -14.74 -16.80 37.99
N GLY A 514 -15.98 -17.24 37.75
CA GLY A 514 -16.35 -18.03 36.56
C GLY A 514 -16.03 -17.31 35.24
N GLY A 515 -16.33 -16.01 35.14
CA GLY A 515 -15.97 -15.18 34.00
C GLY A 515 -14.46 -15.09 33.80
N LEU A 516 -13.68 -14.91 34.87
CA LEU A 516 -12.22 -14.87 34.82
C LEU A 516 -11.64 -16.22 34.35
N ILE A 517 -12.11 -17.35 34.93
CA ILE A 517 -11.69 -18.70 34.53
C ILE A 517 -11.93 -18.91 33.02
N TRP A 518 -13.13 -18.52 32.56
CA TRP A 518 -13.50 -18.61 31.15
C TRP A 518 -12.54 -17.81 30.24
N PHE A 519 -12.16 -16.59 30.65
CA PHE A 519 -11.24 -15.74 29.95
C PHE A 519 -9.80 -16.30 29.93
N VAL A 520 -9.36 -16.86 31.07
CA VAL A 520 -8.04 -17.51 31.18
C VAL A 520 -7.93 -18.71 30.23
N ILE A 521 -8.96 -19.56 30.14
CA ILE A 521 -9.01 -20.71 29.23
C ILE A 521 -8.81 -20.22 27.78
N THR A 522 -9.56 -19.22 27.34
CA THR A 522 -9.42 -18.68 25.98
C THR A 522 -8.11 -17.95 25.78
N GLY A 523 -7.62 -17.23 26.79
CA GLY A 523 -6.33 -16.56 26.75
C GLY A 523 -5.18 -17.56 26.55
N LEU A 524 -5.12 -18.59 27.37
CA LEU A 524 -4.14 -19.69 27.26
C LEU A 524 -4.22 -20.38 25.91
N ARG A 525 -5.42 -20.70 25.45
CA ARG A 525 -5.62 -21.27 24.10
C ARG A 525 -4.99 -20.40 23.03
N ASN A 526 -5.26 -19.09 23.00
CA ASN A 526 -4.72 -18.20 21.96
C ASN A 526 -3.19 -18.08 22.04
N ILE A 527 -2.63 -18.10 23.25
CA ILE A 527 -1.17 -18.08 23.44
C ILE A 527 -0.56 -19.38 22.92
N VAL A 528 -1.08 -20.53 23.34
CA VAL A 528 -0.60 -21.85 22.90
C VAL A 528 -0.74 -22.02 21.39
N GLN A 529 -1.87 -21.60 20.83
CA GLN A 529 -2.12 -21.61 19.39
C GLN A 529 -1.09 -20.77 18.64
N SER A 530 -0.82 -19.55 19.10
CA SER A 530 0.17 -18.64 18.48
C SER A 530 1.57 -19.24 18.51
N ILE A 531 1.96 -19.85 19.62
CA ILE A 531 3.25 -20.54 19.78
C ILE A 531 3.33 -21.75 18.83
N PHE A 532 2.30 -22.58 18.81
CA PHE A 532 2.25 -23.79 17.99
C PHE A 532 2.25 -23.48 16.49
N GLY A 533 1.39 -22.57 16.04
CA GLY A 533 1.33 -22.12 14.65
C GLY A 533 2.68 -21.60 14.17
N ALA A 534 3.35 -20.88 15.02
CA ALA A 534 4.64 -20.29 14.76
C ALA A 534 5.84 -21.24 14.82
N GLY A 535 5.69 -22.47 15.30
CA GLY A 535 6.78 -23.47 15.35
C GLY A 535 7.51 -23.60 16.67
N GLY A 536 6.93 -23.12 17.77
CA GLY A 536 7.43 -23.30 19.14
C GLY A 536 8.08 -22.06 19.75
N ILE A 537 8.56 -22.20 20.99
CA ILE A 537 9.10 -21.12 21.83
C ILE A 537 10.56 -20.82 21.50
N ARG A 538 11.32 -21.83 21.05
CA ARG A 538 12.78 -21.69 20.79
C ARG A 538 13.04 -21.12 19.39
N ARG A 539 12.79 -19.84 19.19
CA ARG A 539 13.07 -19.18 17.92
C ARG A 539 14.35 -18.35 17.97
N SER A 540 14.45 -17.51 18.95
CA SER A 540 15.62 -16.67 19.15
C SER A 540 15.64 -16.09 20.56
N PRO A 541 16.82 -16.01 21.20
CA PRO A 541 16.99 -15.37 22.51
C PRO A 541 16.75 -13.86 22.47
N LEU A 542 16.65 -13.25 21.31
CA LEU A 542 16.43 -11.82 21.13
C LEU A 542 14.95 -11.42 21.01
N LEU A 543 14.06 -12.39 20.80
CA LEU A 543 12.63 -12.13 20.78
C LEU A 543 12.11 -11.88 22.20
N LYS A 544 11.40 -10.77 22.37
CA LYS A 544 10.67 -10.55 23.60
C LYS A 544 9.45 -11.47 23.71
N TRP A 545 8.99 -11.77 24.91
CA TRP A 545 7.81 -12.60 25.14
C TRP A 545 6.56 -12.06 24.46
N ASP A 546 6.39 -10.74 24.39
CA ASP A 546 5.30 -10.08 23.70
C ASP A 546 5.26 -10.34 22.19
N SER A 547 6.40 -10.68 21.60
CA SER A 547 6.51 -10.99 20.16
C SER A 547 5.92 -12.36 19.77
N TYR A 548 5.63 -13.24 20.76
CA TYR A 548 5.00 -14.55 20.53
C TYR A 548 3.48 -14.47 20.55
N ILE A 549 2.91 -13.39 21.09
CA ILE A 549 1.48 -13.21 21.30
C ILE A 549 0.95 -12.20 20.29
N ASN A 550 -0.11 -12.59 19.56
CA ASN A 550 -0.86 -11.66 18.73
C ASN A 550 -1.95 -11.00 19.61
N TRP A 551 -1.63 -9.84 20.17
CA TRP A 551 -2.49 -9.11 21.11
C TRP A 551 -3.83 -8.70 20.51
N GLY A 552 -3.86 -8.23 19.27
CA GLY A 552 -5.11 -7.88 18.60
C GLY A 552 -6.03 -9.08 18.38
N ARG A 553 -5.46 -10.25 18.04
CA ARG A 553 -6.22 -11.50 17.94
C ARG A 553 -6.72 -11.98 19.30
N LEU A 554 -5.89 -11.84 20.33
CA LEU A 554 -6.25 -12.21 21.70
C LEU A 554 -7.42 -11.36 22.19
N SER A 555 -7.36 -10.04 22.04
CA SER A 555 -8.43 -9.12 22.46
C SER A 555 -9.74 -9.37 21.72
N ASP A 556 -9.69 -9.56 20.40
CA ASP A 556 -10.86 -9.95 19.59
C ASP A 556 -11.47 -11.29 20.07
N SER A 557 -10.61 -12.29 20.31
CA SER A 557 -11.06 -13.60 20.80
C SER A 557 -11.71 -13.52 22.20
N LEU A 558 -11.18 -12.68 23.10
CA LEU A 558 -11.74 -12.47 24.43
C LEU A 558 -13.08 -11.73 24.37
N LEU A 559 -13.22 -10.71 23.52
CA LEU A 559 -14.49 -10.03 23.31
C LEU A 559 -15.61 -11.01 22.92
N PHE A 560 -15.38 -11.79 21.86
CA PHE A 560 -16.39 -12.75 21.38
C PHE A 560 -16.60 -13.90 22.35
N THR A 561 -15.54 -14.32 23.04
CA THR A 561 -15.68 -15.36 24.09
C THR A 561 -16.55 -14.89 25.22
N GLY A 562 -16.44 -13.63 25.63
CA GLY A 562 -17.32 -13.08 26.67
C GLY A 562 -18.80 -13.10 26.27
N LEU A 563 -19.10 -12.80 25.01
CA LEU A 563 -20.47 -12.88 24.48
C LEU A 563 -20.99 -14.31 24.34
N SER A 564 -20.12 -15.34 24.28
CA SER A 564 -20.55 -16.73 24.27
C SER A 564 -21.02 -17.27 25.63
N VAL A 565 -20.64 -16.61 26.72
CA VAL A 565 -21.02 -17.07 28.09
C VAL A 565 -22.52 -17.03 28.31
N PRO A 566 -23.27 -15.93 28.07
CA PRO A 566 -24.72 -15.91 28.18
C PRO A 566 -25.39 -17.01 27.35
N LEU A 567 -24.88 -17.21 26.13
CA LEU A 567 -25.41 -18.23 25.23
C LEU A 567 -25.23 -19.65 25.80
N LEU A 568 -24.00 -19.99 26.19
CA LEU A 568 -23.68 -21.36 26.58
C LEU A 568 -24.12 -21.70 28.01
N GLU A 569 -23.87 -20.82 28.98
CA GLU A 569 -24.19 -21.07 30.40
C GLU A 569 -25.68 -20.90 30.70
N TYR A 570 -26.30 -19.82 30.19
CA TYR A 570 -27.70 -19.52 30.48
C TYR A 570 -28.64 -20.14 29.46
N VAL A 571 -28.54 -19.78 28.17
CA VAL A 571 -29.53 -20.22 27.18
C VAL A 571 -29.44 -21.71 26.93
N VAL A 572 -28.26 -22.22 26.58
CA VAL A 572 -28.11 -23.62 26.17
C VAL A 572 -28.17 -24.56 27.40
N LYS A 573 -27.26 -24.37 28.36
CA LYS A 573 -27.16 -25.27 29.51
C LYS A 573 -28.41 -25.21 30.40
N THR A 574 -28.77 -23.99 30.89
CA THR A 574 -29.81 -23.86 31.91
C THR A 574 -31.21 -23.86 31.29
N LEU A 575 -31.47 -23.09 30.24
CA LEU A 575 -32.84 -22.94 29.74
C LEU A 575 -33.26 -24.07 28.79
N ILE A 576 -32.39 -24.45 27.83
CA ILE A 576 -32.73 -25.50 26.86
C ILE A 576 -32.51 -26.91 27.47
N VAL A 577 -31.28 -27.22 27.88
CA VAL A 577 -30.88 -28.58 28.19
C VAL A 577 -31.42 -29.02 29.56
N ASP A 578 -31.26 -28.19 30.58
CA ASP A 578 -31.68 -28.53 31.94
C ASP A 578 -33.21 -28.36 32.12
N ARG A 579 -33.77 -27.15 31.88
CA ARG A 579 -35.20 -26.89 32.11
C ARG A 579 -36.13 -27.51 31.08
N SER A 580 -35.77 -27.47 29.75
CA SER A 580 -36.69 -27.97 28.73
C SER A 580 -36.57 -29.47 28.48
N PHE A 581 -35.36 -30.04 28.54
CA PHE A 581 -35.11 -31.45 28.28
C PHE A 581 -34.79 -32.29 29.53
N GLY A 582 -34.60 -31.67 30.69
CA GLY A 582 -34.27 -32.37 31.93
C GLY A 582 -32.93 -33.12 31.89
N VAL A 583 -32.02 -32.73 30.98
CA VAL A 583 -30.75 -33.41 30.80
C VAL A 583 -29.68 -32.72 31.63
N THR A 584 -29.13 -33.48 32.58
CA THR A 584 -28.06 -33.03 33.48
C THR A 584 -26.84 -33.93 33.39
N VAL A 585 -25.73 -33.54 34.03
CA VAL A 585 -24.53 -34.39 34.10
C VAL A 585 -24.82 -35.73 34.74
N SER A 586 -25.78 -35.80 35.70
CA SER A 586 -26.17 -37.04 36.35
C SER A 586 -27.05 -37.94 35.49
N THR A 587 -27.93 -37.37 34.66
CA THR A 587 -28.83 -38.15 33.79
C THR A 587 -28.18 -38.61 32.51
N ASN A 588 -27.57 -37.71 31.74
CA ASN A 588 -26.88 -38.05 30.49
C ASN A 588 -25.78 -37.02 30.14
N PRO A 589 -24.56 -37.19 30.61
CA PRO A 589 -23.47 -36.24 30.33
C PRO A 589 -23.12 -36.15 28.85
N VAL A 590 -23.25 -37.26 28.10
CA VAL A 590 -22.93 -37.26 26.66
C VAL A 590 -23.88 -36.33 25.90
N LEU A 591 -25.17 -36.40 26.18
CA LEU A 591 -26.18 -35.57 25.53
C LEU A 591 -26.00 -34.08 25.88
N LEU A 592 -25.74 -33.79 27.17
CA LEU A 592 -25.44 -32.42 27.63
C LEU A 592 -24.27 -31.81 26.85
N TYR A 593 -23.14 -32.48 26.81
CA TYR A 593 -21.96 -32.00 26.12
C TYR A 593 -22.12 -31.92 24.58
N THR A 594 -23.00 -32.80 24.02
CA THR A 594 -23.34 -32.73 22.59
C THR A 594 -24.11 -31.46 22.27
N PHE A 595 -25.14 -31.09 23.00
CA PHE A 595 -25.86 -29.84 22.79
C PHE A 595 -24.96 -28.62 22.96
N MET A 596 -24.12 -28.60 23.96
CA MET A 596 -23.19 -27.51 24.23
C MET A 596 -22.12 -27.40 23.15
N ALA A 597 -21.58 -28.51 22.66
CA ALA A 597 -20.62 -28.53 21.60
C ALA A 597 -21.20 -28.03 20.27
N ILE A 598 -22.42 -28.43 19.92
CA ILE A 598 -23.14 -27.97 18.73
C ILE A 598 -23.37 -26.45 18.81
N ALA A 599 -23.91 -25.98 19.94
CA ALA A 599 -24.16 -24.55 20.13
C ALA A 599 -22.86 -23.71 20.04
N ASN A 600 -21.79 -24.16 20.70
CA ASN A 600 -20.49 -23.48 20.63
C ASN A 600 -19.90 -23.57 19.23
N GLY A 601 -20.05 -24.70 18.54
CA GLY A 601 -19.61 -24.87 17.15
C GLY A 601 -20.30 -23.90 16.18
N LEU A 602 -21.63 -23.77 16.28
CA LEU A 602 -22.40 -22.81 15.47
C LEU A 602 -22.05 -21.37 15.79
N TYR A 603 -21.86 -21.02 17.04
CA TYR A 603 -21.40 -19.72 17.46
C TYR A 603 -20.02 -19.39 16.84
N MET A 604 -19.09 -20.31 16.96
CA MET A 604 -17.75 -20.14 16.38
C MET A 604 -17.76 -20.11 14.84
N PHE A 605 -18.64 -20.84 14.19
CA PHE A 605 -18.83 -20.77 12.75
C PHE A 605 -19.29 -19.38 12.31
N SER A 606 -20.31 -18.82 12.99
CA SER A 606 -20.79 -17.46 12.70
C SER A 606 -19.67 -16.43 12.89
N HIS A 607 -18.92 -16.56 13.98
CA HIS A 607 -17.76 -15.72 14.27
C HIS A 607 -16.66 -15.82 13.19
N ASN A 608 -16.28 -17.03 12.79
CA ASN A 608 -15.28 -17.25 11.74
C ASN A 608 -15.72 -16.70 10.39
N ARG A 609 -17.02 -16.82 10.07
CA ARG A 609 -17.60 -16.21 8.86
C ARG A 609 -17.56 -14.69 8.89
N TRP A 610 -17.92 -14.11 10.03
CA TRP A 610 -17.84 -12.66 10.21
C TRP A 610 -16.40 -12.12 10.10
N ARG A 611 -15.42 -12.91 10.55
CA ARG A 611 -13.99 -12.58 10.41
C ARG A 611 -13.43 -12.79 8.98
N GLY A 612 -14.23 -13.26 8.04
CA GLY A 612 -13.82 -13.42 6.64
C GLY A 612 -13.07 -14.71 6.33
N LEU A 613 -13.09 -15.74 7.22
CA LEU A 613 -12.52 -17.04 6.87
C LEU A 613 -13.25 -17.68 5.68
N PRO A 614 -12.52 -18.41 4.80
CA PRO A 614 -13.13 -19.16 3.72
C PRO A 614 -14.23 -20.12 4.22
N LYS A 615 -15.31 -20.25 3.46
CA LYS A 615 -16.46 -21.10 3.83
C LYS A 615 -16.02 -22.52 4.18
N ALA A 616 -15.16 -23.13 3.35
CA ALA A 616 -14.65 -24.48 3.57
C ALA A 616 -13.89 -24.63 4.90
N ALA A 617 -13.03 -23.65 5.25
CA ALA A 617 -12.28 -23.65 6.51
C ALA A 617 -13.21 -23.46 7.71
N ALA A 618 -14.20 -22.57 7.61
CA ALA A 618 -15.16 -22.33 8.68
C ALA A 618 -16.07 -23.55 8.93
N THR A 619 -16.55 -24.23 7.87
CA THR A 619 -17.34 -25.45 7.97
C THR A 619 -16.52 -26.63 8.47
N GLY A 620 -15.29 -26.80 8.01
CA GLY A 620 -14.37 -27.81 8.51
C GLY A 620 -14.12 -27.65 10.01
N ASN A 621 -13.84 -26.43 10.46
CA ASN A 621 -13.67 -26.13 11.88
C ASN A 621 -14.94 -26.41 12.69
N LEU A 622 -16.13 -26.05 12.18
CA LEU A 622 -17.43 -26.40 12.80
C LEU A 622 -17.55 -27.91 13.01
N LEU A 623 -17.39 -28.72 11.97
CA LEU A 623 -17.61 -30.16 12.03
C LEU A 623 -16.57 -30.86 12.91
N PHE A 624 -15.29 -30.68 12.67
CA PHE A 624 -14.21 -31.33 13.38
C PHE A 624 -14.12 -30.88 14.84
N ARG A 625 -14.26 -29.58 15.09
CA ARG A 625 -14.22 -29.05 16.46
C ARG A 625 -15.38 -29.57 17.28
N THR A 626 -16.60 -29.55 16.73
CA THR A 626 -17.78 -30.08 17.42
C THR A 626 -17.64 -31.58 17.71
N ALA A 627 -17.29 -32.36 16.67
CA ALA A 627 -17.17 -33.81 16.80
C ALA A 627 -16.11 -34.25 17.82
N LEU A 628 -14.95 -33.61 17.84
CA LEU A 628 -13.84 -33.97 18.73
C LEU A 628 -14.00 -33.39 20.14
N SER A 629 -14.70 -32.27 20.31
CA SER A 629 -14.89 -31.66 21.63
C SER A 629 -15.88 -32.47 22.52
N ILE A 630 -16.82 -33.21 21.92
CA ILE A 630 -17.79 -34.05 22.67
C ILE A 630 -17.08 -35.14 23.50
N PRO A 631 -16.32 -36.06 22.90
CA PRO A 631 -15.64 -37.11 23.66
C PRO A 631 -14.62 -36.53 24.65
N LEU A 632 -13.94 -35.44 24.27
CA LEU A 632 -12.98 -34.78 25.14
C LEU A 632 -13.66 -34.16 26.37
N ALA A 633 -14.83 -33.50 26.20
CA ALA A 633 -15.59 -32.95 27.34
C ALA A 633 -16.06 -34.04 28.29
N VAL A 634 -16.55 -35.16 27.76
CA VAL A 634 -16.96 -36.32 28.55
C VAL A 634 -15.76 -36.90 29.33
N LEU A 635 -14.63 -37.04 28.67
CA LEU A 635 -13.40 -37.54 29.30
C LEU A 635 -12.89 -36.61 30.42
N VAL A 636 -12.90 -35.29 30.17
CA VAL A 636 -12.54 -34.29 31.20
C VAL A 636 -13.52 -34.32 32.35
N ASN A 637 -14.82 -34.48 32.08
CA ASN A 637 -15.85 -34.61 33.10
C ASN A 637 -15.61 -35.86 33.98
N LEU A 638 -15.33 -37.02 33.39
CA LEU A 638 -15.01 -38.25 34.11
C LEU A 638 -13.75 -38.11 34.96
N ALA A 639 -12.69 -37.53 34.39
CA ALA A 639 -11.45 -37.28 35.09
C ALA A 639 -11.64 -36.33 36.28
N ALA A 640 -12.34 -35.21 36.06
CA ALA A 640 -12.67 -34.27 37.13
C ALA A 640 -13.52 -34.89 38.22
N GLY A 641 -14.51 -35.72 37.85
CA GLY A 641 -15.32 -36.48 38.78
C GLY A 641 -14.50 -37.45 39.61
N GLY A 642 -13.57 -38.19 39.00
CA GLY A 642 -12.65 -39.07 39.70
C GLY A 642 -11.75 -38.35 40.70
N VAL A 643 -11.19 -37.18 40.29
CA VAL A 643 -10.40 -36.36 41.18
C VAL A 643 -11.23 -35.81 42.34
N MET A 644 -12.42 -35.27 42.11
CA MET A 644 -13.30 -34.77 43.16
C MET A 644 -13.71 -35.86 44.15
N ALA A 645 -14.01 -37.07 43.65
CA ALA A 645 -14.33 -38.21 44.47
C ALA A 645 -13.12 -38.62 45.35
N SER A 646 -11.90 -38.61 44.82
CA SER A 646 -10.69 -38.91 45.61
C SER A 646 -10.41 -37.90 46.72
N PHE A 647 -10.88 -36.65 46.55
CA PHE A 647 -10.81 -35.60 47.58
C PHE A 647 -12.02 -35.62 48.53
N GLY A 648 -12.92 -36.63 48.45
CA GLY A 648 -14.03 -36.81 49.38
C GLY A 648 -15.19 -35.83 49.20
N VAL A 649 -15.39 -35.29 48.01
CA VAL A 649 -16.52 -34.39 47.67
C VAL A 649 -17.81 -35.20 47.68
N VAL A 650 -18.76 -34.86 48.56
CA VAL A 650 -20.00 -35.63 48.79
C VAL A 650 -20.95 -35.52 47.58
N ASP A 651 -21.09 -34.35 46.95
CA ASP A 651 -21.96 -34.16 45.77
C ASP A 651 -21.13 -33.87 44.53
N VAL A 652 -20.49 -34.90 43.98
CA VAL A 652 -19.68 -34.81 42.76
C VAL A 652 -20.53 -34.43 41.55
N SER A 653 -21.75 -34.97 41.44
CA SER A 653 -22.65 -34.70 40.31
C SER A 653 -23.14 -33.27 40.27
N GLY A 654 -23.54 -32.68 41.37
CA GLY A 654 -23.94 -31.30 41.46
C GLY A 654 -22.79 -30.33 41.19
N MET A 655 -21.58 -30.65 41.67
CA MET A 655 -20.39 -29.88 41.37
C MET A 655 -20.04 -29.93 39.87
N LEU A 656 -20.04 -31.10 39.25
CA LEU A 656 -19.79 -31.24 37.80
C LEU A 656 -20.85 -30.52 36.95
N GLN A 657 -22.13 -30.49 37.38
CA GLN A 657 -23.18 -29.73 36.71
C GLN A 657 -22.89 -28.23 36.71
N ARG A 658 -22.37 -27.70 37.83
CA ARG A 658 -21.96 -26.28 37.90
C ARG A 658 -20.81 -25.97 36.96
N TRP A 659 -19.84 -26.88 36.85
CA TRP A 659 -18.68 -26.76 35.99
C TRP A 659 -18.91 -27.16 34.52
N ALA A 660 -20.06 -27.72 34.16
CA ALA A 660 -20.32 -28.33 32.87
C ALA A 660 -20.03 -27.38 31.68
N ALA A 661 -20.44 -26.11 31.76
CA ALA A 661 -20.15 -25.15 30.71
C ALA A 661 -18.66 -24.82 30.58
N ILE A 662 -17.94 -24.68 31.68
CA ILE A 662 -16.51 -24.46 31.71
C ILE A 662 -15.75 -25.68 31.15
N ILE A 663 -16.17 -26.90 31.51
CA ILE A 663 -15.61 -28.15 30.96
C ILE A 663 -15.83 -28.23 29.45
N SER A 664 -17.05 -27.98 28.98
CA SER A 664 -17.37 -27.93 27.54
C SER A 664 -16.54 -26.91 26.80
N LYS A 665 -16.38 -25.72 27.38
CA LYS A 665 -15.57 -24.62 26.81
C LYS A 665 -14.09 -25.02 26.74
N ALA A 666 -13.53 -25.57 27.82
CA ALA A 666 -12.15 -26.00 27.87
C ALA A 666 -11.85 -27.08 26.81
N ALA A 667 -12.73 -28.09 26.69
CA ALA A 667 -12.63 -29.13 25.69
C ALA A 667 -12.67 -28.57 24.27
N SER A 668 -13.64 -27.69 23.99
CA SER A 668 -13.77 -27.07 22.69
C SER A 668 -12.60 -26.15 22.35
N ASP A 669 -12.06 -25.40 23.30
CA ASP A 669 -10.91 -24.52 23.10
C ASP A 669 -9.59 -25.31 22.95
N CYS A 670 -9.46 -26.45 23.61
CA CYS A 670 -8.34 -27.35 23.43
C CYS A 670 -8.29 -27.87 21.99
N VAL A 671 -9.40 -28.42 21.48
CA VAL A 671 -9.51 -28.89 20.08
C VAL A 671 -9.34 -27.75 19.10
N GLY A 672 -10.01 -26.60 19.35
CA GLY A 672 -9.92 -25.42 18.50
C GLY A 672 -8.50 -24.84 18.43
N GLY A 673 -7.76 -24.87 19.53
CA GLY A 673 -6.35 -24.44 19.59
C GLY A 673 -5.45 -25.27 18.68
N VAL A 674 -5.66 -26.58 18.62
CA VAL A 674 -4.91 -27.48 17.72
C VAL A 674 -5.28 -27.22 16.25
N ILE A 675 -6.59 -27.25 15.92
CA ILE A 675 -7.06 -27.07 14.54
C ILE A 675 -6.64 -25.71 13.98
N GLU A 676 -6.87 -24.63 14.73
CA GLU A 676 -6.52 -23.30 14.31
C GLU A 676 -5.00 -23.07 14.32
N GLY A 677 -4.26 -23.75 15.21
CA GLY A 677 -2.80 -23.75 15.20
C GLY A 677 -2.21 -24.41 13.95
N LEU A 678 -2.86 -25.46 13.44
CA LEU A 678 -2.50 -26.08 12.14
C LEU A 678 -2.81 -25.13 10.97
N ALA A 679 -3.95 -24.44 11.02
CA ALA A 679 -4.29 -23.44 10.01
C ALA A 679 -3.29 -22.26 10.01
N ASP A 680 -2.91 -21.76 11.17
CA ASP A 680 -1.89 -20.71 11.33
C ASP A 680 -0.52 -21.19 10.80
N ARG A 681 -0.19 -22.47 11.04
CA ARG A 681 1.03 -23.08 10.46
C ARG A 681 1.04 -22.99 8.95
N HIS A 682 -0.08 -23.35 8.31
CA HIS A 682 -0.19 -23.31 6.84
C HIS A 682 -0.09 -21.87 6.33
N GLU A 683 -0.77 -20.94 6.97
CA GLU A 683 -0.72 -19.51 6.62
C GLU A 683 0.71 -18.95 6.74
N PHE A 684 1.43 -19.28 7.80
CA PHE A 684 2.83 -18.87 7.96
C PHE A 684 3.75 -19.46 6.88
N ILE A 685 3.55 -20.69 6.48
CA ILE A 685 4.33 -21.31 5.39
C ILE A 685 4.07 -20.57 4.08
N GLU A 686 2.83 -20.29 3.74
CA GLU A 686 2.46 -19.58 2.52
C GLU A 686 3.05 -18.17 2.48
N ILE A 687 2.91 -17.41 3.58
CA ILE A 687 3.48 -16.06 3.68
C ILE A 687 5.00 -16.12 3.55
N ARG A 688 5.69 -17.05 4.23
CA ARG A 688 7.16 -17.15 4.17
C ARG A 688 7.65 -17.58 2.80
N THR A 689 6.88 -18.37 2.07
CA THR A 689 7.22 -18.73 0.69
C THR A 689 7.23 -17.47 -0.20
N GLY A 690 6.22 -16.62 -0.07
CA GLY A 690 6.19 -15.35 -0.79
C GLY A 690 7.33 -14.39 -0.38
N ASP A 691 7.61 -14.30 0.93
CA ASP A 691 8.70 -13.48 1.45
C ASP A 691 10.07 -13.93 0.92
N TYR A 692 10.35 -15.24 0.94
CA TYR A 692 11.60 -15.78 0.38
C TYR A 692 11.69 -15.59 -1.13
N ALA A 693 10.62 -15.80 -1.88
CA ALA A 693 10.62 -15.56 -3.31
C ALA A 693 11.02 -14.13 -3.66
N ALA A 694 10.53 -13.15 -2.88
CA ALA A 694 10.91 -11.75 -3.07
C ALA A 694 12.40 -11.49 -2.72
N LYS A 695 12.88 -12.04 -1.59
CA LYS A 695 14.28 -11.87 -1.14
C LYS A 695 15.29 -12.54 -2.07
N LEU A 696 14.98 -13.75 -2.52
CA LEU A 696 15.81 -14.50 -3.45
C LEU A 696 15.79 -13.88 -4.85
N GLY A 697 14.63 -13.38 -5.30
CA GLY A 697 14.55 -12.63 -6.55
C GLY A 697 15.47 -11.40 -6.52
N GLN A 698 15.47 -10.65 -5.42
CA GLN A 698 16.38 -9.51 -5.26
C GLN A 698 17.86 -9.93 -5.26
N LEU A 699 18.19 -11.03 -4.61
CA LEU A 699 19.55 -11.55 -4.60
C LEU A 699 20.01 -11.91 -6.02
N PHE A 700 19.22 -12.68 -6.74
CA PHE A 700 19.54 -13.12 -8.10
C PHE A 700 19.60 -11.94 -9.08
N ASP A 701 18.70 -10.96 -8.98
CA ASP A 701 18.73 -9.75 -9.79
C ASP A 701 20.03 -8.94 -9.54
N THR A 702 20.42 -8.79 -8.26
CA THR A 702 21.65 -8.07 -7.89
C THR A 702 22.90 -8.81 -8.34
N TYR A 703 22.90 -10.14 -8.21
CA TYR A 703 23.99 -10.99 -8.68
C TYR A 703 24.13 -10.91 -10.21
N ALA A 704 23.01 -10.99 -10.95
CA ALA A 704 23.04 -10.86 -12.41
C ALA A 704 23.58 -9.49 -12.87
N GLN A 705 23.31 -8.42 -12.14
CA GLN A 705 23.90 -7.11 -12.42
C GLN A 705 25.43 -7.10 -12.24
N LEU A 706 25.94 -7.76 -11.20
CA LEU A 706 27.38 -7.91 -10.99
C LEU A 706 28.03 -8.74 -12.08
N GLU A 707 27.42 -9.85 -12.51
CA GLU A 707 27.93 -10.68 -13.64
C GLU A 707 27.98 -9.89 -14.95
N LEU A 708 26.99 -9.02 -15.20
CA LEU A 708 27.01 -8.13 -16.39
C LEU A 708 28.12 -7.07 -16.32
N MET A 709 28.49 -6.62 -15.13
CA MET A 709 29.57 -5.65 -14.94
C MET A 709 30.96 -6.25 -15.08
N TYR A 710 31.09 -7.53 -14.82
CA TYR A 710 32.38 -8.27 -14.84
C TYR A 710 32.27 -9.54 -15.71
N PRO A 711 32.10 -9.40 -17.02
CA PRO A 711 31.86 -10.55 -17.89
C PRO A 711 33.04 -11.51 -18.01
N GLU A 712 34.27 -11.10 -17.67
CA GLU A 712 35.47 -11.91 -17.71
C GLU A 712 35.90 -12.46 -16.34
N ALA A 713 35.22 -12.05 -15.25
CA ALA A 713 35.57 -12.46 -13.91
C ALA A 713 34.51 -13.37 -13.29
N ASP A 714 34.95 -14.36 -12.52
CA ASP A 714 34.05 -15.19 -11.69
C ASP A 714 33.61 -14.39 -10.47
N VAL A 715 32.44 -13.74 -10.58
CA VAL A 715 31.85 -12.89 -9.52
C VAL A 715 31.64 -13.65 -8.22
N LEU A 716 31.30 -14.95 -8.29
CA LEU A 716 31.12 -15.76 -7.08
C LEU A 716 32.45 -15.96 -6.32
N LYS A 717 33.56 -16.18 -7.03
CA LYS A 717 34.88 -16.25 -6.39
C LYS A 717 35.30 -14.89 -5.81
N MET A 718 35.00 -13.83 -6.52
CA MET A 718 35.26 -12.48 -6.03
C MET A 718 34.51 -12.17 -4.74
N LEU A 719 33.24 -12.59 -4.63
CA LEU A 719 32.43 -12.44 -3.41
C LEU A 719 32.98 -13.25 -2.22
N GLU A 720 33.60 -14.39 -2.48
CA GLU A 720 34.20 -15.25 -1.45
C GLU A 720 35.53 -14.70 -0.92
N SER A 721 36.27 -13.95 -1.72
CA SER A 721 37.63 -13.49 -1.38
C SER A 721 37.63 -12.23 -0.54
N PRO A 722 38.12 -12.28 0.72
CA PRO A 722 38.21 -11.06 1.55
C PRO A 722 39.29 -10.12 1.01
N GLY A 723 38.96 -8.85 0.87
CA GLY A 723 39.92 -7.79 0.55
C GLY A 723 40.13 -7.45 -0.93
N ASP A 724 40.00 -8.41 -1.85
CA ASP A 724 40.23 -8.14 -3.26
C ASP A 724 39.07 -7.43 -3.97
N PHE A 725 37.85 -7.68 -3.51
CA PHE A 725 36.66 -7.17 -4.14
C PHE A 725 36.46 -5.67 -3.89
N ILE A 726 36.62 -5.23 -2.64
CA ILE A 726 36.37 -3.82 -2.24
C ILE A 726 37.39 -2.83 -2.81
N LEU A 727 38.64 -3.26 -3.01
CA LEU A 727 39.73 -2.37 -3.47
C LEU A 727 39.74 -2.15 -4.99
N LYS A 728 39.22 -3.10 -5.76
CA LYS A 728 39.30 -3.10 -7.23
C LYS A 728 38.02 -2.65 -7.95
N LEU A 729 36.91 -2.41 -7.20
CA LEU A 729 35.61 -2.16 -7.79
C LEU A 729 35.31 -0.71 -8.10
N SER A 730 34.54 -0.50 -9.13
CA SER A 730 33.81 0.78 -9.36
C SER A 730 32.88 1.08 -8.17
N SER A 731 32.52 2.35 -7.97
CA SER A 731 31.59 2.76 -6.89
C SER A 731 30.24 2.04 -6.98
N GLU A 732 29.76 1.75 -8.21
CA GLU A 732 28.51 1.07 -8.48
C GLU A 732 28.56 -0.41 -8.06
N ALA A 733 29.67 -1.11 -8.37
CA ALA A 733 29.84 -2.50 -7.98
C ALA A 733 29.96 -2.65 -6.44
N ARG A 734 30.59 -1.69 -5.76
CA ARG A 734 30.60 -1.66 -4.29
C ARG A 734 29.22 -1.54 -3.67
N ASP A 735 28.34 -0.74 -4.30
CA ASP A 735 26.97 -0.60 -3.81
C ASP A 735 26.15 -1.87 -4.06
N LEU A 736 26.34 -2.57 -5.16
CA LEU A 736 25.75 -3.90 -5.41
C LEU A 736 26.27 -4.96 -4.42
N GLU A 737 27.57 -4.96 -4.13
CA GLU A 737 28.15 -5.83 -3.09
C GLU A 737 27.54 -5.58 -1.72
N LYS A 738 27.41 -4.31 -1.31
CA LYS A 738 26.70 -3.96 -0.07
C LYS A 738 25.27 -4.48 -0.06
N ILE A 739 24.56 -4.42 -1.18
CA ILE A 739 23.21 -4.96 -1.30
C ILE A 739 23.21 -6.49 -1.10
N ILE A 740 24.19 -7.21 -1.64
CA ILE A 740 24.31 -8.66 -1.41
C ILE A 740 24.57 -8.94 0.08
N ILE A 741 25.47 -8.21 0.72
CA ILE A 741 25.74 -8.38 2.16
C ILE A 741 24.48 -8.07 3.00
N ILE A 742 23.78 -7.01 2.67
CA ILE A 742 22.52 -6.65 3.35
C ILE A 742 21.46 -7.73 3.13
N ASN A 743 21.34 -8.26 1.92
CA ASN A 743 20.42 -9.35 1.62
C ASN A 743 20.79 -10.63 2.37
N ALA A 744 22.09 -10.96 2.44
CA ALA A 744 22.57 -12.12 3.20
C ALA A 744 22.31 -11.97 4.71
N LEU A 745 22.53 -10.79 5.28
CA LEU A 745 22.16 -10.49 6.67
C LEU A 745 20.65 -10.58 6.89
N ASP A 746 19.86 -10.07 5.96
CA ASP A 746 18.40 -10.15 6.03
C ASP A 746 17.89 -11.59 5.96
N LEU A 747 18.47 -12.43 5.09
CA LEU A 747 18.18 -13.86 5.03
C LEU A 747 18.57 -14.59 6.32
N LEU A 748 19.72 -14.27 6.90
CA LEU A 748 20.15 -14.77 8.21
C LEU A 748 19.14 -14.43 9.30
N TYR A 749 18.77 -13.15 9.41
CA TYR A 749 17.77 -12.69 10.39
C TYR A 749 16.42 -13.33 10.14
N PHE A 750 15.99 -13.40 8.89
CA PHE A 750 14.72 -13.99 8.50
C PHE A 750 14.65 -15.47 8.86
N TRP A 751 15.71 -16.23 8.56
CA TRP A 751 15.83 -17.65 8.88
C TRP A 751 15.79 -17.92 10.38
N MET A 752 16.40 -17.05 11.19
CA MET A 752 16.45 -17.20 12.64
C MET A 752 15.17 -16.76 13.34
N TYR A 753 14.55 -15.65 12.90
CA TYR A 753 13.46 -15.00 13.65
C TYR A 753 12.09 -15.33 13.15
N GLN A 754 11.94 -15.54 11.84
CA GLN A 754 10.60 -15.68 11.31
C GLN A 754 10.00 -17.07 11.55
N PRO A 755 8.70 -17.12 11.90
CA PRO A 755 7.99 -18.38 12.06
C PRO A 755 8.10 -19.22 10.79
N ARG A 756 8.51 -20.49 10.93
CA ARG A 756 8.55 -21.47 9.84
C ARG A 756 9.54 -21.15 8.70
N ALA A 757 10.35 -20.10 8.82
CA ALA A 757 11.31 -19.73 7.77
C ALA A 757 12.30 -20.86 7.42
N ARG A 758 12.75 -21.61 8.40
CA ARG A 758 13.67 -22.75 8.18
C ARG A 758 13.06 -23.84 7.29
N ASN A 759 11.80 -24.19 7.55
CA ASN A 759 11.10 -25.23 6.79
C ASN A 759 10.81 -24.78 5.36
N VAL A 760 10.47 -23.51 5.19
CA VAL A 760 10.18 -22.94 3.87
C VAL A 760 11.44 -22.84 3.03
N LEU A 761 12.57 -22.37 3.58
CA LEU A 761 13.84 -22.33 2.85
C LEU A 761 14.26 -23.73 2.39
N CYS A 762 14.10 -24.74 3.25
CA CYS A 762 14.35 -26.12 2.91
C CYS A 762 13.52 -26.59 1.70
N ALA A 763 12.22 -26.28 1.70
CA ALA A 763 11.33 -26.65 0.59
C ALA A 763 11.68 -25.90 -0.72
N LEU A 764 12.05 -24.63 -0.63
CA LEU A 764 12.45 -23.83 -1.78
C LEU A 764 13.75 -24.33 -2.40
N LEU A 765 14.76 -24.68 -1.58
CA LEU A 765 16.02 -25.23 -2.06
C LEU A 765 15.83 -26.55 -2.84
N GLN A 766 14.82 -27.33 -2.51
CA GLN A 766 14.49 -28.55 -3.28
C GLN A 766 13.94 -28.24 -4.69
N GLY A 767 13.23 -27.14 -4.85
CA GLY A 767 12.67 -26.70 -6.12
C GLY A 767 13.64 -25.93 -7.02
N MET A 768 14.80 -25.50 -6.50
CA MET A 768 15.79 -24.73 -7.24
C MET A 768 16.65 -25.61 -8.13
N SER A 769 17.11 -25.05 -9.25
CA SER A 769 18.14 -25.66 -10.10
C SER A 769 19.47 -25.77 -9.34
N HIS A 770 20.40 -26.57 -9.87
CA HIS A 770 21.73 -26.70 -9.28
C HIS A 770 22.47 -25.34 -9.27
N GLU A 771 22.34 -24.58 -10.34
CA GLU A 771 22.99 -23.28 -10.50
C GLU A 771 22.43 -22.25 -9.50
N GLU A 772 21.11 -22.11 -9.39
CA GLU A 772 20.48 -21.23 -8.42
C GLU A 772 20.90 -21.53 -6.97
N ARG A 773 21.00 -22.84 -6.63
CA ARG A 773 21.50 -23.26 -5.32
C ARG A 773 22.94 -22.83 -5.08
N GLN A 774 23.81 -22.97 -6.09
CA GLN A 774 25.21 -22.56 -6.00
C GLN A 774 25.33 -21.03 -5.86
N ILE A 775 24.56 -20.27 -6.62
CA ILE A 775 24.53 -18.81 -6.50
C ILE A 775 24.09 -18.40 -5.08
N LEU A 776 23.02 -19.02 -4.57
CA LEU A 776 22.57 -18.74 -3.20
C LEU A 776 23.66 -19.07 -2.17
N LEU A 777 24.24 -20.28 -2.22
CA LEU A 777 25.24 -20.71 -1.25
C LEU A 777 26.47 -19.82 -1.24
N ARG A 778 27.01 -19.55 -2.42
CA ARG A 778 28.23 -18.75 -2.56
C ARG A 778 27.99 -17.28 -2.24
N SER A 779 26.83 -16.73 -2.62
CA SER A 779 26.46 -15.36 -2.23
C SER A 779 26.30 -15.18 -0.72
N GLN A 780 25.88 -16.24 0.01
CA GLN A 780 25.83 -16.21 1.48
C GLN A 780 27.21 -16.29 2.13
N SER A 781 28.24 -16.76 1.42
CA SER A 781 29.60 -16.82 1.94
C SER A 781 30.20 -15.44 2.24
N VAL A 782 29.63 -14.36 1.71
CA VAL A 782 29.98 -12.97 2.08
C VAL A 782 29.87 -12.74 3.59
N LEU A 783 29.01 -13.50 4.29
CA LEU A 783 28.90 -13.44 5.75
C LEU A 783 30.14 -14.00 6.49
N LYS A 784 31.04 -14.71 5.81
CA LYS A 784 32.34 -15.14 6.37
C LYS A 784 33.31 -13.96 6.53
N ARG A 785 33.05 -12.86 5.83
CA ARG A 785 33.86 -11.64 5.82
C ARG A 785 33.54 -10.77 7.04
N LYS A 786 33.94 -11.27 8.22
CA LYS A 786 33.59 -10.66 9.51
C LYS A 786 33.98 -9.17 9.67
N PRO A 787 35.16 -8.69 9.22
CA PRO A 787 35.53 -7.30 9.34
C PRO A 787 34.63 -6.35 8.56
N GLU A 788 34.36 -6.65 7.29
CA GLU A 788 33.57 -5.80 6.40
C GLU A 788 32.10 -5.76 6.77
N VAL A 789 31.52 -6.92 7.11
CA VAL A 789 30.13 -7.00 7.59
C VAL A 789 29.98 -6.26 8.92
N SER A 790 30.97 -6.39 9.81
CA SER A 790 30.98 -5.64 11.09
C SER A 790 31.06 -4.15 10.86
N GLN A 791 31.91 -3.70 9.94
CA GLN A 791 32.02 -2.28 9.60
C GLN A 791 30.72 -1.74 9.03
N LEU A 792 30.08 -2.46 8.12
CA LEU A 792 28.77 -2.06 7.59
C LEU A 792 27.69 -1.94 8.67
N LEU A 793 27.70 -2.81 9.67
CA LEU A 793 26.78 -2.72 10.82
C LEU A 793 27.10 -1.52 11.72
N LEU A 794 28.39 -1.18 11.88
CA LEU A 794 28.86 0.00 12.62
C LEU A 794 28.51 1.31 11.90
N ASP A 795 28.62 1.33 10.57
CA ASP A 795 28.33 2.50 9.72
C ASP A 795 26.82 2.85 9.66
N GLY A 796 25.97 2.09 10.34
CA GLY A 796 24.60 2.51 10.64
C GLY A 796 23.48 1.87 9.82
N ILE A 797 23.72 0.78 9.09
CA ILE A 797 22.68 0.03 8.38
C ILE A 797 21.50 -0.35 9.30
N VAL A 798 21.78 -0.65 10.57
CA VAL A 798 20.79 -1.12 11.55
C VAL A 798 20.45 -0.08 12.62
N GLY A 799 20.95 1.13 12.50
CA GLY A 799 20.68 2.22 13.43
C GLY A 799 21.15 1.96 14.88
N LYS A 800 20.40 2.47 15.87
CA LYS A 800 20.80 2.46 17.28
C LYS A 800 20.93 1.07 17.94
N ARG A 801 20.51 0.00 17.27
CA ARG A 801 20.62 -1.38 17.80
C ARG A 801 21.76 -2.16 17.17
N PHE A 802 22.71 -1.48 16.54
CA PHE A 802 23.82 -2.11 15.84
C PHE A 802 24.59 -3.10 16.72
N ALA A 803 24.83 -2.77 18.00
CA ALA A 803 25.55 -3.65 18.92
C ALA A 803 24.88 -5.01 19.12
N LYS A 804 23.53 -5.05 19.18
CA LYS A 804 22.78 -6.31 19.27
C LYS A 804 22.77 -7.06 17.94
N ALA A 805 22.66 -6.33 16.84
CA ALA A 805 22.71 -6.90 15.50
C ALA A 805 24.09 -7.48 15.18
N LEU A 806 25.15 -6.76 15.54
CA LEU A 806 26.53 -7.22 15.39
C LEU A 806 26.82 -8.45 16.26
N SER A 807 26.46 -8.46 17.55
CA SER A 807 26.61 -9.63 18.41
C SER A 807 25.86 -10.83 17.84
N PHE A 808 24.61 -10.63 17.43
CA PHE A 808 23.80 -11.71 16.82
C PHE A 808 24.46 -12.25 15.54
N TYR A 809 24.92 -11.37 14.67
CA TYR A 809 25.61 -11.77 13.44
C TYR A 809 26.86 -12.62 13.76
N LEU A 810 27.71 -12.13 14.66
CA LEU A 810 28.95 -12.83 15.05
C LEU A 810 28.67 -14.20 15.71
N ASP A 811 27.61 -14.28 16.51
CA ASP A 811 27.23 -15.51 17.22
C ASP A 811 26.54 -16.55 16.31
N ARG A 812 25.80 -16.09 15.28
CA ARG A 812 24.85 -16.94 14.55
C ARG A 812 25.16 -17.13 13.06
N SER A 813 26.05 -16.37 12.48
CA SER A 813 26.38 -16.47 11.05
C SER A 813 26.93 -17.86 10.68
N GLU A 814 27.78 -18.44 11.51
CA GLU A 814 28.34 -19.79 11.28
C GLU A 814 27.26 -20.87 11.36
N GLU A 815 26.36 -20.81 12.34
CA GLU A 815 25.22 -21.74 12.46
C GLU A 815 24.35 -21.69 11.20
N TYR A 816 24.07 -20.49 10.72
CA TYR A 816 23.28 -20.27 9.51
C TYR A 816 23.97 -20.82 8.27
N LEU A 817 25.23 -20.47 8.04
CA LEU A 817 26.00 -20.91 6.87
C LEU A 817 26.12 -22.44 6.82
N ASN A 818 26.48 -23.06 7.95
CA ASN A 818 26.55 -24.52 8.07
C ASN A 818 25.19 -25.20 7.85
N ALA A 819 24.10 -24.55 8.28
CA ALA A 819 22.76 -25.09 8.07
C ALA A 819 22.34 -24.99 6.59
N VAL A 820 22.59 -23.85 5.94
CA VAL A 820 22.25 -23.65 4.52
C VAL A 820 23.07 -24.59 3.63
N GLU A 821 24.37 -24.77 3.92
CA GLU A 821 25.26 -25.70 3.21
C GLU A 821 24.78 -27.17 3.35
N LYS A 822 24.45 -27.61 4.58
CA LYS A 822 23.88 -28.94 4.82
C LYS A 822 22.54 -29.17 4.13
N LEU A 823 21.72 -28.13 4.01
CA LEU A 823 20.42 -28.19 3.34
C LEU A 823 20.56 -28.29 1.81
N ALA A 824 21.66 -27.76 1.26
CA ALA A 824 21.95 -27.87 -0.17
C ALA A 824 22.50 -29.24 -0.57
N ASP A 825 23.29 -29.87 0.32
CA ASP A 825 23.92 -31.15 0.03
C ASP A 825 22.99 -32.37 0.27
N LYS A 826 22.04 -32.25 1.20
CA LYS A 826 21.11 -33.33 1.51
C LYS A 826 19.69 -32.91 1.17
N PRO A 827 18.96 -33.71 0.35
CA PRO A 827 17.53 -33.46 0.20
C PRO A 827 16.87 -33.56 1.60
N CYS A 828 16.28 -32.49 2.03
CA CYS A 828 15.48 -32.49 3.27
C CYS A 828 14.50 -33.65 3.23
N ARG A 829 14.56 -34.51 4.25
CA ARG A 829 13.51 -35.52 4.45
C ARG A 829 12.18 -34.81 4.42
N LYS A 830 11.29 -35.23 3.52
CA LYS A 830 9.88 -34.76 3.56
C LYS A 830 9.34 -35.01 4.96
N GLU A 831 9.51 -34.06 5.85
CA GLU A 831 8.54 -33.94 6.94
C GLU A 831 7.23 -33.65 6.24
N THR A 832 6.40 -34.66 6.23
CA THR A 832 5.06 -34.69 5.70
C THR A 832 4.40 -33.34 5.94
N VAL A 833 4.09 -32.64 4.87
CA VAL A 833 3.17 -31.53 4.87
C VAL A 833 1.79 -32.14 5.17
N LEU A 834 1.56 -32.45 6.43
CA LEU A 834 0.28 -32.77 7.01
C LEU A 834 -0.06 -31.73 8.06
#